data_780010990d47485bbf6cdb5b080d570c
#
_entry.id   780010990d47485bbf6cdb5b080d570c
#
_cell.length_a   1.000
_cell.length_b   1.000
_cell.length_c   1.000
_cell.angle_alpha   90.00
_cell.angle_beta   90.00
_cell.angle_gamma   90.00
#
_symmetry.space_group_name_H-M   'P 1'
#
loop_
_entity.id
_entity.type
_entity.pdbx_description
1 polymer ?
#
loop_
_entity_poly.entity_id
_entity_poly.type
_entity_poly.pdbx_seq_one_letter_code
_entity_poly.pdbx_strand_id
1 'polypeptide(L)'
;MKIKQLLVICLFALIAAMQPRAAAAPQANRQSPAKPQPAAQSGKATEVDQRADAYYYFTLGHYYQQEYEASSHAEDANRAIDFYKKAYALDPNSQQISEELAEIYYQSQRIRDAVTEAQSIIAKDPDNLPARRLLARIYVRTLGDMSDTSGQQDTLARAAEQYREIMRLDPADTDAALWLARLYRLQNEHDKAEGVLRALLAHEPENENAVEQLTQLLLDEGKSQEAISTLKGILDRAPTPRLWDLYGDAYTQIHDLPNAEEAYRKAEEAQPGDINHRRGLAQTLLNEEKYPQALEQYQRLAEMDAEDPNNYLRLAEIYRQLKQLDKAEQNVLLAKQRAPGNLEVIYYESSIYQAQGRFDDAIRVLSDAVAGVKSQSEFTPSRRRTLAILYQQLGQLYRDVSNYSAAVNTFEEMLRLGPEEDRRARAMIIDTYRVARDIPRALETARKALDAYPKDRAIRTTQALLLGQNAQTDQAVAQLRQLLDGTSGDFEIQLDLAQVEEQARRWPEAEQAVHDAEKIAPRPSDKETAGFLLGAIFERQKKFDQAEEQFRQVLNANPRNPAALNYYGYMLADRGVRLDEATELIKRALAEDPTNPAYLDSLGWAYFKQNRFTEAEEPLRKAASRESHDPTILSHLGDLYSKIGKDDLAEAQWQKSVDEWRRVLPGDFEPDRLTEVEQKISALKRRLVQQKTPSDAKP
;
A
#
# COMPACT_ATOMS: atom_id res chain seq x y z
N MET A 1 16.45 -23.82 31.27
CA MET A 1 17.89 -23.90 31.53
C MET A 1 18.34 -25.35 31.78
N LYS A 2 18.02 -26.32 30.91
CA LYS A 2 18.47 -27.75 30.98
C LYS A 2 18.58 -28.45 29.62
N ILE A 3 18.45 -27.74 28.48
CA ILE A 3 18.56 -28.31 27.13
C ILE A 3 19.83 -27.81 26.38
N LYS A 4 20.49 -26.73 26.85
CA LYS A 4 21.73 -26.24 26.25
C LYS A 4 23.01 -26.94 26.74
N GLN A 5 22.95 -27.81 27.74
CA GLN A 5 24.12 -28.56 28.22
C GLN A 5 24.29 -29.96 27.60
N LEU A 6 23.33 -30.43 26.81
CA LEU A 6 23.46 -31.78 26.17
C LEU A 6 24.07 -31.71 24.77
N LEU A 7 24.11 -30.53 24.12
CA LEU A 7 24.67 -30.39 22.75
C LEU A 7 26.18 -30.13 22.70
N VAL A 8 26.78 -29.73 23.82
CA VAL A 8 28.24 -29.50 23.92
C VAL A 8 29.02 -30.79 24.22
N ILE A 9 28.37 -31.84 24.76
CA ILE A 9 29.03 -33.12 25.10
C ILE A 9 29.11 -34.07 23.90
N CYS A 10 28.23 -33.93 22.90
CA CYS A 10 28.29 -34.78 21.70
C CYS A 10 29.31 -34.29 20.63
N LEU A 11 29.78 -33.06 20.68
CA LEU A 11 30.76 -32.57 19.69
C LEU A 11 32.22 -32.87 20.06
N PHE A 12 32.51 -33.22 21.33
CA PHE A 12 33.85 -33.62 21.79
C PHE A 12 34.14 -35.12 21.68
N ALA A 13 33.14 -35.95 21.38
CA ALA A 13 33.31 -37.40 21.25
C ALA A 13 33.66 -37.90 19.84
N LEU A 14 33.59 -37.02 18.81
CA LEU A 14 33.86 -37.41 17.41
C LEU A 14 35.28 -37.05 16.93
N ILE A 15 36.10 -36.35 17.74
CA ILE A 15 37.50 -35.96 17.39
C ILE A 15 38.55 -36.90 17.97
N ALA A 16 38.15 -37.89 18.81
CA ALA A 16 39.09 -38.79 19.47
C ALA A 16 39.33 -40.13 18.75
N ALA A 17 38.83 -40.35 17.52
CA ALA A 17 38.90 -41.63 16.83
C ALA A 17 39.75 -41.68 15.54
N MET A 18 40.61 -40.70 15.27
CA MET A 18 41.58 -40.76 14.15
C MET A 18 43.00 -40.37 14.62
N GLN A 19 43.64 -41.26 15.37
CA GLN A 19 45.09 -41.20 15.48
C GLN A 19 45.72 -42.33 14.63
N PRO A 20 46.63 -42.04 13.67
CA PRO A 20 47.36 -43.09 12.99
C PRO A 20 48.46 -43.64 13.92
N ARG A 21 48.55 -44.98 14.02
CA ARG A 21 49.61 -45.71 14.71
C ARG A 21 50.97 -45.37 14.13
N ALA A 22 51.84 -44.79 14.94
CA ALA A 22 53.25 -44.64 14.61
C ALA A 22 53.95 -46.02 14.55
N ALA A 23 54.48 -46.31 13.38
CA ALA A 23 55.46 -47.41 13.23
C ALA A 23 56.84 -46.91 13.64
N ALA A 24 57.54 -47.69 14.46
CA ALA A 24 58.89 -47.41 14.93
C ALA A 24 59.91 -47.38 13.78
N ALA A 25 60.67 -46.33 13.69
CA ALA A 25 61.88 -46.24 12.83
C ALA A 25 63.17 -46.36 13.67
N PRO A 26 64.25 -46.94 13.11
CA PRO A 26 65.41 -47.23 13.85
C PRO A 26 66.32 -46.00 14.07
N GLN A 27 67.03 -46.03 15.21
CA GLN A 27 68.03 -45.00 15.56
C GLN A 27 69.18 -44.96 14.59
N ALA A 28 69.49 -43.79 14.02
CA ALA A 28 70.75 -43.54 13.34
C ALA A 28 71.35 -42.21 13.84
N ASN A 29 72.55 -42.38 14.37
CA ASN A 29 73.64 -41.53 14.68
C ASN A 29 73.51 -39.98 14.47
N ARG A 30 73.73 -39.27 15.58
CA ARG A 30 73.91 -37.82 15.60
C ARG A 30 75.28 -37.43 15.01
N GLN A 31 75.31 -36.69 13.91
CA GLN A 31 76.38 -35.76 13.55
C GLN A 31 75.71 -34.41 13.31
N SER A 32 76.15 -33.38 14.04
CA SER A 32 75.73 -32.00 13.87
C SER A 32 76.25 -31.44 12.51
N PRO A 33 75.32 -30.90 11.69
CA PRO A 33 75.79 -30.16 10.52
C PRO A 33 76.14 -28.72 10.90
N ALA A 34 77.18 -28.25 10.30
CA ALA A 34 77.76 -26.92 10.38
C ALA A 34 76.77 -25.83 9.97
N LYS A 35 76.81 -24.63 10.60
CA LYS A 35 76.11 -23.43 10.19
C LYS A 35 76.38 -23.14 8.72
N PRO A 36 75.39 -22.96 7.90
CA PRO A 36 75.52 -22.37 6.57
C PRO A 36 75.81 -20.86 6.74
N GLN A 37 76.85 -20.38 6.13
CA GLN A 37 77.06 -18.96 5.87
C GLN A 37 76.01 -18.39 4.96
N PRO A 38 75.57 -17.15 5.16
CA PRO A 38 74.57 -16.54 4.26
C PRO A 38 75.26 -16.20 2.94
N ALA A 39 74.91 -16.90 1.89
CA ALA A 39 75.12 -16.47 0.53
C ALA A 39 74.29 -15.24 0.23
N ALA A 40 74.93 -14.11 0.03
CA ALA A 40 74.30 -12.92 -0.50
C ALA A 40 73.84 -13.21 -1.94
N GLN A 41 72.57 -13.51 -2.10
CA GLN A 41 71.88 -13.37 -3.39
C GLN A 41 70.91 -12.23 -3.28
N SER A 42 71.25 -11.07 -3.81
CA SER A 42 70.38 -9.98 -4.18
C SER A 42 69.54 -10.43 -5.40
N GLY A 43 68.59 -11.33 -5.18
CA GLY A 43 67.52 -11.62 -6.16
C GLY A 43 66.26 -10.81 -5.79
N LYS A 44 65.77 -9.99 -6.69
CA LYS A 44 64.41 -9.45 -6.57
C LYS A 44 63.49 -10.60 -6.25
N ALA A 45 62.77 -10.53 -5.11
CA ALA A 45 61.71 -11.48 -4.80
C ALA A 45 60.78 -11.65 -6.00
N THR A 46 60.46 -12.85 -6.33
CA THR A 46 59.52 -13.10 -7.45
C THR A 46 58.14 -12.59 -7.03
N GLU A 47 57.33 -12.21 -8.00
CA GLU A 47 55.94 -11.74 -7.73
C GLU A 47 55.13 -12.74 -6.91
N VAL A 48 55.41 -14.04 -7.07
CA VAL A 48 54.82 -15.14 -6.29
C VAL A 48 55.30 -15.09 -4.82
N ASP A 49 56.56 -14.79 -4.56
CA ASP A 49 57.07 -14.68 -3.18
C ASP A 49 56.46 -13.47 -2.46
N GLN A 50 56.28 -12.35 -3.18
CA GLN A 50 55.64 -11.15 -2.63
C GLN A 50 54.18 -11.38 -2.25
N ARG A 51 53.42 -12.09 -3.06
CA ARG A 51 52.00 -12.47 -2.76
C ARG A 51 51.92 -13.43 -1.58
N ALA A 52 52.86 -14.39 -1.47
CA ALA A 52 52.90 -15.30 -0.35
C ALA A 52 53.20 -14.57 0.97
N ASP A 53 54.11 -13.61 0.94
CA ASP A 53 54.40 -12.76 2.10
C ASP A 53 53.24 -11.82 2.44
N ALA A 54 52.55 -11.26 1.45
CA ALA A 54 51.37 -10.44 1.65
C ALA A 54 50.24 -11.25 2.35
N TYR A 55 50.00 -12.48 1.88
CA TYR A 55 49.03 -13.39 2.51
C TYR A 55 49.42 -13.76 3.94
N TYR A 56 50.69 -14.02 4.19
CA TYR A 56 51.21 -14.30 5.55
C TYR A 56 50.95 -13.12 6.50
N TYR A 57 51.27 -11.91 6.10
CA TYR A 57 51.02 -10.73 6.93
C TYR A 57 49.51 -10.43 7.06
N PHE A 58 48.75 -10.65 6.04
CA PHE A 58 47.29 -10.56 6.11
C PHE A 58 46.70 -11.50 7.16
N THR A 59 47.12 -12.75 7.17
CA THR A 59 46.66 -13.76 8.14
C THR A 59 47.04 -13.36 9.57
N LEU A 60 48.23 -12.82 9.79
CA LEU A 60 48.64 -12.30 11.09
C LEU A 60 47.80 -11.07 11.50
N GLY A 61 47.53 -10.18 10.56
CA GLY A 61 46.63 -9.04 10.77
C GLY A 61 45.27 -9.49 11.25
N HIS A 62 44.70 -10.45 10.55
CA HIS A 62 43.38 -11.01 10.89
C HIS A 62 43.37 -11.73 12.24
N TYR A 63 44.40 -12.48 12.57
CA TYR A 63 44.53 -13.10 13.88
C TYR A 63 44.54 -12.06 15.02
N TYR A 64 45.31 -10.97 14.91
CA TYR A 64 45.35 -9.94 15.94
C TYR A 64 44.08 -9.08 15.96
N GLN A 65 43.38 -8.94 14.85
CA GLN A 65 42.05 -8.32 14.82
C GLN A 65 41.03 -9.14 15.62
N GLN A 66 41.03 -10.46 15.46
CA GLN A 66 40.14 -11.37 16.26
C GLN A 66 40.51 -11.29 17.76
N GLU A 67 41.81 -11.23 18.11
CA GLU A 67 42.23 -11.03 19.50
C GLU A 67 41.74 -9.68 20.05
N TYR A 68 41.78 -8.61 19.22
CA TYR A 68 41.25 -7.31 19.59
C TYR A 68 39.74 -7.34 19.79
N GLU A 69 38.97 -8.00 18.93
CA GLU A 69 37.54 -8.16 19.05
C GLU A 69 37.15 -8.91 20.34
N ALA A 70 37.94 -9.91 20.73
CA ALA A 70 37.69 -10.70 21.93
C ALA A 70 38.13 -9.97 23.23
N SER A 71 39.20 -9.17 23.20
CA SER A 71 39.85 -8.61 24.39
C SER A 71 39.72 -7.09 24.54
N SER A 72 39.49 -6.38 23.44
CA SER A 72 39.52 -4.92 23.33
C SER A 72 40.90 -4.29 23.73
N HIS A 73 41.98 -5.08 23.68
CA HIS A 73 43.33 -4.58 24.02
C HIS A 73 43.90 -3.76 22.88
N ALA A 74 44.19 -2.50 23.12
CA ALA A 74 44.75 -1.58 22.11
C ALA A 74 46.07 -2.08 21.46
N GLU A 75 46.84 -2.94 22.15
CA GLU A 75 48.07 -3.51 21.61
C GLU A 75 47.80 -4.48 20.46
N ASP A 76 46.72 -5.27 20.56
CA ASP A 76 46.32 -6.21 19.51
C ASP A 76 45.84 -5.46 18.27
N ALA A 77 45.05 -4.37 18.44
CA ALA A 77 44.72 -3.46 17.33
C ALA A 77 45.95 -2.88 16.65
N ASN A 78 46.94 -2.44 17.43
CA ASN A 78 48.20 -1.93 16.87
C ASN A 78 48.94 -2.98 16.04
N ARG A 79 49.03 -4.22 16.56
CA ARG A 79 49.65 -5.34 15.83
C ARG A 79 48.89 -5.66 14.56
N ALA A 80 47.55 -5.72 14.63
CA ALA A 80 46.73 -5.93 13.46
C ALA A 80 46.98 -4.88 12.37
N ILE A 81 46.97 -3.60 12.74
CA ILE A 81 47.26 -2.49 11.83
C ILE A 81 48.67 -2.63 11.22
N ASP A 82 49.68 -2.92 12.01
CA ASP A 82 51.05 -3.06 11.53
C ASP A 82 51.21 -4.23 10.55
N PHE A 83 50.54 -5.35 10.79
CA PHE A 83 50.57 -6.50 9.89
C PHE A 83 49.77 -6.25 8.61
N TYR A 84 48.61 -5.66 8.70
CA TYR A 84 47.84 -5.27 7.51
C TYR A 84 48.60 -4.21 6.66
N LYS A 85 49.27 -3.27 7.26
CA LYS A 85 50.14 -2.33 6.53
C LYS A 85 51.29 -3.02 5.80
N LYS A 86 51.94 -4.04 6.40
CA LYS A 86 52.93 -4.84 5.73
C LYS A 86 52.35 -5.64 4.56
N ALA A 87 51.17 -6.23 4.74
CA ALA A 87 50.49 -6.91 3.68
C ALA A 87 50.11 -5.94 2.53
N TYR A 88 49.58 -4.77 2.87
CA TYR A 88 49.22 -3.73 1.91
C TYR A 88 50.39 -3.15 1.13
N ALA A 89 51.56 -3.03 1.79
CA ALA A 89 52.81 -2.58 1.12
C ALA A 89 53.30 -3.60 0.08
N LEU A 90 52.98 -4.89 0.25
CA LEU A 90 53.38 -5.97 -0.65
C LEU A 90 52.37 -6.21 -1.76
N ASP A 91 51.07 -6.04 -1.46
CA ASP A 91 49.95 -6.13 -2.42
C ASP A 91 48.99 -4.96 -2.25
N PRO A 92 49.36 -3.77 -2.77
CA PRO A 92 48.55 -2.57 -2.61
C PRO A 92 47.28 -2.54 -3.44
N ASN A 93 47.11 -3.48 -4.37
CA ASN A 93 45.93 -3.61 -5.21
C ASN A 93 44.91 -4.57 -4.62
N SER A 94 45.20 -5.27 -3.52
CA SER A 94 44.26 -6.15 -2.86
C SER A 94 43.16 -5.36 -2.19
N GLN A 95 41.93 -5.54 -2.69
CA GLN A 95 40.73 -4.98 -2.11
C GLN A 95 40.54 -5.46 -0.67
N GLN A 96 40.67 -6.77 -0.43
CA GLN A 96 40.48 -7.38 0.88
C GLN A 96 41.44 -6.82 1.93
N ILE A 97 42.74 -6.63 1.59
CA ILE A 97 43.70 -6.05 2.53
C ILE A 97 43.34 -4.60 2.88
N SER A 98 42.93 -3.80 1.90
CA SER A 98 42.55 -2.40 2.14
C SER A 98 41.25 -2.27 2.95
N GLU A 99 40.32 -3.18 2.77
CA GLU A 99 39.05 -3.24 3.54
C GLU A 99 39.31 -3.58 5.01
N GLU A 100 40.06 -4.64 5.28
CA GLU A 100 40.37 -5.05 6.65
C GLU A 100 41.23 -4.01 7.38
N LEU A 101 42.16 -3.36 6.66
CA LEU A 101 42.93 -2.27 7.24
C LEU A 101 42.05 -1.06 7.59
N ALA A 102 41.10 -0.71 6.74
CA ALA A 102 40.12 0.35 7.04
C ALA A 102 39.20 -0.04 8.21
N GLU A 103 38.76 -1.31 8.26
CA GLU A 103 37.91 -1.85 9.32
C GLU A 103 38.62 -1.80 10.69
N ILE A 104 39.84 -2.27 10.82
CA ILE A 104 40.56 -2.22 12.10
C ILE A 104 40.86 -0.78 12.56
N TYR A 105 41.11 0.14 11.64
CA TYR A 105 41.21 1.57 11.99
C TYR A 105 39.88 2.11 12.53
N TYR A 106 38.76 1.69 11.96
CA TYR A 106 37.45 2.07 12.40
C TYR A 106 37.12 1.47 13.77
N GLN A 107 37.26 0.14 13.94
CA GLN A 107 36.97 -0.58 15.20
C GLN A 107 37.83 -0.06 16.35
N SER A 108 39.10 0.28 16.10
CA SER A 108 40.00 0.84 17.09
C SER A 108 39.86 2.35 17.34
N GLN A 109 38.87 3.00 16.70
CA GLN A 109 38.60 4.45 16.76
C GLN A 109 39.78 5.32 16.29
N ARG A 110 40.66 4.78 15.43
CA ARG A 110 41.88 5.45 14.92
C ARG A 110 41.71 6.03 13.52
N ILE A 111 40.49 6.39 13.14
CA ILE A 111 40.15 6.92 11.81
C ILE A 111 40.97 8.17 11.48
N ARG A 112 41.16 9.07 12.45
CA ARG A 112 41.95 10.30 12.25
C ARG A 112 43.40 10.00 11.88
N ASP A 113 44.01 9.00 12.50
CA ASP A 113 45.42 8.60 12.23
C ASP A 113 45.53 8.10 10.79
N ALA A 114 44.58 7.22 10.37
CA ALA A 114 44.56 6.69 9.02
C ALA A 114 44.32 7.76 7.95
N VAL A 115 43.40 8.69 8.19
CA VAL A 115 43.11 9.82 7.28
C VAL A 115 44.36 10.71 7.17
N THR A 116 44.99 11.08 8.31
CA THR A 116 46.18 11.94 8.34
C THR A 116 47.38 11.29 7.63
N GLU A 117 47.57 9.98 7.82
CA GLU A 117 48.65 9.21 7.18
C GLU A 117 48.44 9.16 5.66
N ALA A 118 47.23 8.75 5.20
CA ALA A 118 46.93 8.68 3.78
C ALA A 118 47.01 10.05 3.10
N GLN A 119 46.49 11.11 3.73
CA GLN A 119 46.62 12.48 3.22
C GLN A 119 48.07 12.96 3.16
N SER A 120 48.92 12.60 4.14
CA SER A 120 50.35 12.94 4.13
C SER A 120 51.08 12.26 2.97
N ILE A 121 50.73 11.03 2.63
CA ILE A 121 51.27 10.32 1.47
C ILE A 121 50.85 11.00 0.18
N ILE A 122 49.53 11.28 0.02
CA ILE A 122 48.97 11.94 -1.16
C ILE A 122 49.52 13.35 -1.35
N ALA A 123 49.80 14.09 -0.26
CA ALA A 123 50.43 15.41 -0.34
C ALA A 123 51.85 15.37 -0.92
N LYS A 124 52.58 14.28 -0.72
CA LYS A 124 53.93 14.07 -1.26
C LYS A 124 53.94 13.48 -2.65
N ASP A 125 53.00 12.61 -2.90
CA ASP A 125 52.79 11.91 -4.16
C ASP A 125 51.29 11.92 -4.50
N PRO A 126 50.80 12.95 -5.24
CA PRO A 126 49.40 13.10 -5.59
C PRO A 126 48.79 11.93 -6.42
N ASP A 127 49.63 11.18 -7.10
CA ASP A 127 49.23 10.04 -7.93
C ASP A 127 49.38 8.69 -7.20
N ASN A 128 49.56 8.71 -5.85
CA ASN A 128 49.65 7.51 -5.04
C ASN A 128 48.31 6.78 -4.94
N LEU A 129 48.07 5.88 -5.87
CA LEU A 129 46.82 5.12 -6.00
C LEU A 129 46.48 4.31 -4.73
N PRO A 130 47.41 3.58 -4.09
CA PRO A 130 47.15 2.88 -2.84
C PRO A 130 46.61 3.79 -1.72
N ALA A 131 47.28 4.93 -1.49
CA ALA A 131 46.83 5.85 -0.43
C ALA A 131 45.44 6.43 -0.71
N ARG A 132 45.11 6.69 -1.98
CA ARG A 132 43.76 7.13 -2.37
C ARG A 132 42.72 6.04 -2.16
N ARG A 133 43.03 4.78 -2.52
CA ARG A 133 42.09 3.63 -2.27
C ARG A 133 41.85 3.46 -0.78
N LEU A 134 42.86 3.48 0.06
CA LEU A 134 42.69 3.40 1.52
C LEU A 134 41.83 4.54 2.06
N LEU A 135 42.11 5.78 1.65
CA LEU A 135 41.38 6.96 2.10
C LEU A 135 39.90 6.91 1.66
N ALA A 136 39.60 6.48 0.42
CA ALA A 136 38.28 6.29 -0.10
C ALA A 136 37.47 5.25 0.73
N ARG A 137 38.11 4.10 1.04
CA ARG A 137 37.50 3.05 1.87
C ARG A 137 37.17 3.53 3.28
N ILE A 138 38.09 4.29 3.90
CA ILE A 138 37.88 4.86 5.24
C ILE A 138 36.65 5.81 5.22
N TYR A 139 36.54 6.69 4.22
CA TYR A 139 35.40 7.59 4.12
C TYR A 139 34.09 6.82 3.92
N VAL A 140 34.06 5.82 3.05
CA VAL A 140 32.86 4.98 2.84
C VAL A 140 32.47 4.24 4.12
N ARG A 141 33.44 3.69 4.85
CA ARG A 141 33.18 2.97 6.11
C ARG A 141 32.57 3.87 7.18
N THR A 142 33.01 5.13 7.26
CA THR A 142 32.50 6.09 8.25
C THR A 142 31.12 6.63 7.93
N LEU A 143 30.63 6.52 6.68
CA LEU A 143 29.30 7.00 6.29
C LEU A 143 28.15 6.26 6.99
N GLY A 144 28.33 4.98 7.30
CA GLY A 144 27.29 4.13 7.89
C GLY A 144 26.84 4.53 9.30
N ASP A 145 27.69 5.27 10.05
CA ASP A 145 27.47 5.56 11.47
C ASP A 145 27.17 7.04 11.77
N MET A 146 27.15 7.89 10.74
CA MET A 146 26.92 9.33 10.93
C MET A 146 25.44 9.62 11.03
N SER A 147 24.99 10.13 12.19
CA SER A 147 23.64 10.62 12.43
C SER A 147 23.44 12.10 12.04
N ASP A 148 24.52 12.83 11.82
CA ASP A 148 24.51 14.25 11.42
C ASP A 148 24.56 14.39 9.89
N THR A 149 23.51 14.97 9.33
CA THR A 149 23.34 15.15 7.89
C THR A 149 24.41 16.06 7.26
N SER A 150 24.91 17.06 8.00
CA SER A 150 25.95 17.98 7.49
C SER A 150 27.32 17.30 7.38
N GLY A 151 27.73 16.55 8.40
CA GLY A 151 28.99 15.77 8.39
C GLY A 151 28.94 14.64 7.36
N GLN A 152 27.75 14.04 7.17
CA GLN A 152 27.55 12.99 6.18
C GLN A 152 27.76 13.50 4.74
N GLN A 153 27.24 14.68 4.38
CA GLN A 153 27.42 15.26 3.05
C GLN A 153 28.91 15.60 2.75
N ASP A 154 29.62 16.15 3.73
CA ASP A 154 31.08 16.42 3.56
C ASP A 154 31.88 15.11 3.35
N THR A 155 31.56 14.09 4.11
CA THR A 155 32.23 12.77 3.99
C THR A 155 31.89 12.09 2.65
N LEU A 156 30.64 12.19 2.17
CA LEU A 156 30.26 11.74 0.84
C LEU A 156 31.05 12.43 -0.27
N ALA A 157 31.17 13.77 -0.18
CA ALA A 157 31.94 14.56 -1.15
C ALA A 157 33.42 14.16 -1.17
N ARG A 158 34.03 13.97 -0.01
CA ARG A 158 35.44 13.52 0.11
C ARG A 158 35.65 12.11 -0.42
N ALA A 159 34.70 11.19 -0.15
CA ALA A 159 34.77 9.85 -0.70
C ALA A 159 34.68 9.88 -2.24
N ALA A 160 33.69 10.60 -2.79
CA ALA A 160 33.56 10.76 -4.23
C ALA A 160 34.77 11.38 -4.91
N GLU A 161 35.40 12.38 -4.26
CA GLU A 161 36.64 12.97 -4.74
C GLU A 161 37.76 11.94 -4.87
N GLN A 162 37.96 11.08 -3.85
CA GLN A 162 39.01 10.06 -3.92
C GLN A 162 38.72 9.03 -5.01
N TYR A 163 37.48 8.55 -5.15
CA TYR A 163 37.13 7.60 -6.20
C TYR A 163 37.23 8.22 -7.60
N ARG A 164 36.91 9.51 -7.76
CA ARG A 164 37.11 10.23 -9.02
C ARG A 164 38.62 10.29 -9.39
N GLU A 165 39.48 10.57 -8.43
CA GLU A 165 40.90 10.57 -8.65
C GLU A 165 41.50 9.17 -8.92
N ILE A 166 40.94 8.13 -8.28
CA ILE A 166 41.28 6.74 -8.60
C ILE A 166 40.91 6.45 -10.07
N MET A 167 39.70 6.80 -10.51
CA MET A 167 39.28 6.63 -11.90
C MET A 167 40.14 7.45 -12.89
N ARG A 168 40.66 8.60 -12.49
CA ARG A 168 41.60 9.38 -13.32
C ARG A 168 42.94 8.64 -13.49
N LEU A 169 43.44 7.98 -12.44
CA LEU A 169 44.72 7.26 -12.43
C LEU A 169 44.61 5.87 -13.05
N ASP A 170 43.47 5.21 -12.81
CA ASP A 170 43.18 3.87 -13.29
C ASP A 170 41.73 3.84 -13.83
N PRO A 171 41.51 4.22 -15.10
CA PRO A 171 40.19 4.24 -15.72
C PRO A 171 39.52 2.87 -15.83
N ALA A 172 40.29 1.78 -15.65
CA ALA A 172 39.77 0.41 -15.71
C ALA A 172 39.41 -0.17 -14.31
N ASP A 173 39.53 0.63 -13.25
CA ASP A 173 39.15 0.20 -11.89
C ASP A 173 37.62 0.11 -11.76
N THR A 174 37.10 -1.09 -12.02
CA THR A 174 35.65 -1.42 -11.95
C THR A 174 35.08 -1.11 -10.57
N ASP A 175 35.78 -1.45 -9.50
CA ASP A 175 35.32 -1.17 -8.13
C ASP A 175 35.19 0.33 -7.87
N ALA A 176 36.17 1.11 -8.30
CA ALA A 176 36.14 2.56 -8.15
C ALA A 176 34.98 3.19 -8.92
N ALA A 177 34.69 2.69 -10.13
CA ALA A 177 33.56 3.15 -10.93
C ALA A 177 32.21 2.87 -10.22
N LEU A 178 32.04 1.65 -9.71
CA LEU A 178 30.80 1.24 -9.01
C LEU A 178 30.59 2.07 -7.71
N TRP A 179 31.64 2.29 -6.94
CA TRP A 179 31.58 3.13 -5.75
C TRP A 179 31.30 4.59 -6.08
N LEU A 180 31.95 5.14 -7.09
CA LEU A 180 31.77 6.52 -7.52
C LEU A 180 30.29 6.74 -7.97
N ALA A 181 29.75 5.84 -8.76
CA ALA A 181 28.35 5.91 -9.19
C ALA A 181 27.39 5.86 -7.99
N ARG A 182 27.63 4.95 -7.04
CA ARG A 182 26.83 4.86 -5.80
C ARG A 182 26.90 6.13 -4.96
N LEU A 183 28.07 6.73 -4.82
CA LEU A 183 28.25 7.98 -4.08
C LEU A 183 27.55 9.15 -4.76
N TYR A 184 27.63 9.26 -6.10
CA TYR A 184 26.88 10.27 -6.85
C TYR A 184 25.38 10.11 -6.69
N ARG A 185 24.86 8.88 -6.70
CA ARG A 185 23.44 8.61 -6.43
C ARG A 185 23.02 9.09 -5.03
N LEU A 186 23.83 8.83 -4.00
CA LEU A 186 23.60 9.32 -2.63
C LEU A 186 23.68 10.85 -2.51
N GLN A 187 24.40 11.51 -3.42
CA GLN A 187 24.47 12.97 -3.52
C GLN A 187 23.33 13.57 -4.37
N ASN A 188 22.42 12.74 -4.91
CA ASN A 188 21.41 13.11 -5.90
C ASN A 188 22.01 13.68 -7.21
N GLU A 189 23.26 13.33 -7.54
CA GLU A 189 23.94 13.71 -8.78
C GLU A 189 23.75 12.61 -9.85
N HIS A 190 22.50 12.38 -10.20
CA HIS A 190 22.06 11.23 -11.02
C HIS A 190 22.73 11.20 -12.39
N ASP A 191 22.83 12.33 -13.08
CA ASP A 191 23.49 12.41 -14.41
C ASP A 191 24.98 11.96 -14.35
N LYS A 192 25.68 12.29 -13.25
CA LYS A 192 27.07 11.86 -13.08
C LYS A 192 27.15 10.36 -12.80
N ALA A 193 26.25 9.84 -11.97
CA ALA A 193 26.17 8.41 -11.69
C ALA A 193 25.89 7.62 -12.98
N GLU A 194 24.92 8.06 -13.78
CA GLU A 194 24.59 7.46 -15.07
C GLU A 194 25.80 7.49 -16.02
N GLY A 195 26.50 8.63 -16.12
CA GLY A 195 27.68 8.77 -16.96
C GLY A 195 28.80 7.78 -16.62
N VAL A 196 29.07 7.59 -15.32
CA VAL A 196 30.08 6.62 -14.85
C VAL A 196 29.67 5.18 -15.17
N LEU A 197 28.41 4.82 -14.92
CA LEU A 197 27.94 3.46 -15.17
C LEU A 197 27.89 3.11 -16.67
N ARG A 198 27.46 4.06 -17.51
CA ARG A 198 27.47 3.86 -18.97
C ARG A 198 28.89 3.76 -19.52
N ALA A 199 29.84 4.52 -18.98
CA ALA A 199 31.26 4.41 -19.35
C ALA A 199 31.81 3.04 -18.95
N LEU A 200 31.50 2.54 -17.76
CA LEU A 200 31.90 1.20 -17.33
C LEU A 200 31.32 0.12 -18.24
N LEU A 201 30.03 0.19 -18.55
CA LEU A 201 29.33 -0.77 -19.41
C LEU A 201 29.79 -0.70 -20.89
N ALA A 202 30.39 0.41 -21.32
CA ALA A 202 31.00 0.48 -22.65
C ALA A 202 32.29 -0.38 -22.74
N HIS A 203 32.98 -0.58 -21.62
CA HIS A 203 34.22 -1.43 -21.51
C HIS A 203 33.86 -2.85 -21.07
N GLU A 204 32.92 -2.99 -20.14
CA GLU A 204 32.46 -4.25 -19.55
C GLU A 204 30.95 -4.41 -19.74
N PRO A 205 30.48 -4.74 -20.97
CA PRO A 205 29.04 -4.77 -21.27
C PRO A 205 28.22 -5.79 -20.47
N GLU A 206 28.87 -6.79 -19.86
CA GLU A 206 28.24 -7.87 -19.10
C GLU A 206 28.49 -7.71 -17.58
N ASN A 207 28.97 -6.54 -17.12
CA ASN A 207 29.16 -6.29 -15.71
C ASN A 207 27.81 -6.15 -14.99
N GLU A 208 27.37 -7.24 -14.35
CA GLU A 208 26.06 -7.36 -13.71
C GLU A 208 25.81 -6.28 -12.63
N ASN A 209 26.84 -5.96 -11.83
CA ASN A 209 26.73 -4.92 -10.81
C ASN A 209 26.50 -3.52 -11.41
N ALA A 210 27.18 -3.23 -12.53
CA ALA A 210 26.98 -1.95 -13.23
C ALA A 210 25.58 -1.87 -13.88
N VAL A 211 25.10 -2.97 -14.46
CA VAL A 211 23.74 -3.06 -15.01
C VAL A 211 22.71 -2.86 -13.91
N GLU A 212 22.87 -3.53 -12.78
CA GLU A 212 21.96 -3.38 -11.64
C GLU A 212 21.90 -1.93 -11.16
N GLN A 213 23.07 -1.31 -10.90
CA GLN A 213 23.12 0.07 -10.42
C GLN A 213 22.52 1.05 -11.44
N LEU A 214 22.78 0.85 -12.75
CA LEU A 214 22.20 1.69 -13.79
C LEU A 214 20.68 1.49 -13.88
N THR A 215 20.22 0.26 -13.85
CA THR A 215 18.78 -0.05 -13.86
C THR A 215 18.07 0.60 -12.68
N GLN A 216 18.61 0.40 -11.46
CA GLN A 216 18.04 0.99 -10.26
C GLN A 216 18.02 2.53 -10.33
N LEU A 217 19.08 3.16 -10.85
CA LEU A 217 19.14 4.60 -11.05
C LEU A 217 18.03 5.08 -12.01
N LEU A 218 17.86 4.40 -13.15
CA LEU A 218 16.85 4.73 -14.14
C LEU A 218 15.42 4.54 -13.57
N LEU A 219 15.21 3.50 -12.76
CA LEU A 219 13.93 3.27 -12.09
C LEU A 219 13.62 4.35 -11.03
N ASP A 220 14.63 4.74 -10.23
CA ASP A 220 14.50 5.81 -9.25
C ASP A 220 14.14 7.17 -9.90
N GLU A 221 14.61 7.40 -11.13
CA GLU A 221 14.30 8.60 -11.93
C GLU A 221 12.98 8.50 -12.72
N GLY A 222 12.27 7.36 -12.65
CA GLY A 222 11.05 7.13 -13.42
C GLY A 222 11.30 6.85 -14.92
N LYS A 223 12.56 6.59 -15.33
CA LYS A 223 12.96 6.24 -16.69
C LYS A 223 12.79 4.72 -16.97
N SER A 224 11.67 4.14 -16.55
CA SER A 224 11.45 2.69 -16.55
C SER A 224 11.53 2.07 -17.95
N GLN A 225 11.09 2.79 -19.00
CA GLN A 225 11.18 2.30 -20.37
C GLN A 225 12.62 2.19 -20.85
N GLU A 226 13.50 3.09 -20.39
CA GLU A 226 14.93 3.04 -20.70
C GLU A 226 15.63 1.90 -19.94
N ALA A 227 15.26 1.69 -18.67
CA ALA A 227 15.69 0.54 -17.89
C ALA A 227 15.34 -0.78 -18.59
N ILE A 228 14.08 -0.95 -19.03
CA ILE A 228 13.61 -2.11 -19.77
C ILE A 228 14.42 -2.33 -21.06
N SER A 229 14.65 -1.28 -21.84
CA SER A 229 15.41 -1.41 -23.09
C SER A 229 16.87 -1.79 -22.87
N THR A 230 17.50 -1.23 -21.79
CA THR A 230 18.88 -1.54 -21.38
C THR A 230 19.00 -3.00 -20.96
N LEU A 231 18.10 -3.46 -20.06
CA LEU A 231 18.06 -4.84 -19.59
C LEU A 231 17.82 -5.84 -20.72
N LYS A 232 16.88 -5.55 -21.61
CA LYS A 232 16.60 -6.41 -22.76
C LYS A 232 17.84 -6.65 -23.61
N GLY A 233 18.58 -5.59 -23.93
CA GLY A 233 19.80 -5.70 -24.74
C GLY A 233 20.92 -6.52 -24.08
N ILE A 234 20.90 -6.66 -22.75
CA ILE A 234 21.86 -7.47 -22.00
C ILE A 234 21.35 -8.90 -21.85
N LEU A 235 20.07 -9.08 -21.50
CA LEU A 235 19.45 -10.39 -21.39
C LEU A 235 19.49 -11.20 -22.70
N ASP A 236 19.46 -10.53 -23.85
CA ASP A 236 19.62 -11.20 -25.16
C ASP A 236 21.02 -11.80 -25.37
N ARG A 237 22.04 -11.38 -24.60
CA ARG A 237 23.45 -11.81 -24.73
C ARG A 237 23.91 -12.65 -23.55
N ALA A 238 23.61 -12.21 -22.33
CA ALA A 238 24.07 -12.81 -21.10
C ALA A 238 22.93 -12.86 -20.07
N PRO A 239 21.96 -13.78 -20.24
CA PRO A 239 20.83 -13.87 -19.31
C PRO A 239 21.30 -14.45 -17.97
N THR A 240 21.04 -13.74 -16.87
CA THR A 240 21.23 -14.23 -15.50
C THR A 240 19.91 -14.15 -14.71
N PRO A 241 19.71 -14.97 -13.66
CA PRO A 241 18.52 -14.91 -12.82
C PRO A 241 18.28 -13.51 -12.25
N ARG A 242 19.35 -12.86 -11.80
CA ARG A 242 19.30 -11.51 -11.21
C ARG A 242 18.86 -10.43 -12.24
N LEU A 243 19.33 -10.51 -13.47
CA LEU A 243 18.89 -9.60 -14.54
C LEU A 243 17.43 -9.81 -14.93
N TRP A 244 16.94 -11.06 -14.86
CA TRP A 244 15.52 -11.32 -15.02
C TRP A 244 14.67 -10.74 -13.90
N ASP A 245 15.14 -10.76 -12.63
CA ASP A 245 14.44 -10.07 -11.52
C ASP A 245 14.34 -8.57 -11.75
N LEU A 246 15.47 -7.93 -12.08
CA LEU A 246 15.48 -6.49 -12.38
C LEU A 246 14.56 -6.12 -13.55
N TYR A 247 14.42 -7.04 -14.51
CA TYR A 247 13.49 -6.86 -15.63
C TYR A 247 12.05 -6.97 -15.18
N GLY A 248 11.75 -7.89 -14.26
CA GLY A 248 10.46 -8.01 -13.57
C GLY A 248 10.13 -6.77 -12.75
N ASP A 249 11.10 -6.26 -11.98
CA ASP A 249 10.94 -5.03 -11.21
C ASP A 249 10.61 -3.82 -12.10
N ALA A 250 11.32 -3.69 -13.22
CA ALA A 250 11.10 -2.61 -14.19
C ALA A 250 9.69 -2.65 -14.80
N TYR A 251 9.21 -3.83 -15.17
CA TYR A 251 7.83 -4.00 -15.66
C TYR A 251 6.79 -3.79 -14.57
N THR A 252 7.06 -4.21 -13.35
CA THR A 252 6.17 -3.97 -12.19
C THR A 252 5.96 -2.48 -11.96
N GLN A 253 7.02 -1.68 -12.09
CA GLN A 253 6.95 -0.23 -11.88
C GLN A 253 6.06 0.48 -12.91
N ILE A 254 6.01 0.00 -14.16
CA ILE A 254 5.11 0.54 -15.19
C ILE A 254 3.74 -0.18 -15.22
N HIS A 255 3.46 -1.03 -14.22
CA HIS A 255 2.24 -1.83 -14.13
C HIS A 255 1.99 -2.78 -15.31
N ASP A 256 3.04 -3.20 -16.01
CA ASP A 256 2.97 -4.26 -17.03
C ASP A 256 3.16 -5.62 -16.37
N LEU A 257 2.13 -6.04 -15.63
CA LEU A 257 2.18 -7.25 -14.82
C LEU A 257 2.41 -8.54 -15.65
N PRO A 258 1.85 -8.71 -16.86
CA PRO A 258 2.10 -9.92 -17.66
C PRO A 258 3.57 -10.09 -18.03
N ASN A 259 4.27 -9.01 -18.41
CA ASN A 259 5.70 -9.06 -18.72
C ASN A 259 6.55 -9.22 -17.46
N ALA A 260 6.12 -8.66 -16.32
CA ALA A 260 6.76 -8.88 -15.04
C ALA A 260 6.67 -10.36 -14.60
N GLU A 261 5.49 -10.99 -14.73
CA GLU A 261 5.30 -12.42 -14.46
C GLU A 261 6.25 -13.29 -15.30
N GLU A 262 6.34 -13.01 -16.62
CA GLU A 262 7.23 -13.76 -17.51
C GLU A 262 8.69 -13.63 -17.07
N ALA A 263 9.12 -12.42 -16.70
CA ALA A 263 10.49 -12.16 -16.27
C ALA A 263 10.82 -12.91 -14.96
N TYR A 264 10.00 -12.79 -13.92
CA TYR A 264 10.24 -13.52 -12.65
C TYR A 264 10.13 -15.04 -12.84
N ARG A 265 9.30 -15.53 -13.74
CA ARG A 265 9.24 -16.95 -14.08
C ARG A 265 10.55 -17.43 -14.68
N LYS A 266 11.16 -16.66 -15.58
CA LYS A 266 12.49 -16.96 -16.15
C LYS A 266 13.59 -16.93 -15.10
N ALA A 267 13.53 -16.00 -14.13
CA ALA A 267 14.45 -15.98 -12.99
C ALA A 267 14.33 -17.27 -12.17
N GLU A 268 13.11 -17.68 -11.82
CA GLU A 268 12.83 -18.90 -11.06
C GLU A 268 13.24 -20.18 -11.83
N GLU A 269 13.03 -20.22 -13.16
CA GLU A 269 13.47 -21.33 -14.01
C GLU A 269 15.01 -21.43 -14.09
N ALA A 270 15.71 -20.31 -14.12
CA ALA A 270 17.16 -20.26 -14.18
C ALA A 270 17.82 -20.59 -12.84
N GLN A 271 17.21 -20.24 -11.72
CA GLN A 271 17.67 -20.54 -10.36
C GLN A 271 16.50 -21.00 -9.48
N PRO A 272 16.06 -22.25 -9.62
CA PRO A 272 14.95 -22.77 -8.85
C PRO A 272 15.26 -22.77 -7.34
N GLY A 273 14.29 -22.26 -6.57
CA GLY A 273 14.39 -22.25 -5.11
C GLY A 273 15.02 -21.00 -4.52
N ASP A 274 15.32 -19.98 -5.31
CA ASP A 274 15.63 -18.67 -4.76
C ASP A 274 14.36 -17.98 -4.25
N ILE A 275 14.42 -17.55 -3.00
CA ILE A 275 13.27 -16.97 -2.29
C ILE A 275 12.85 -15.63 -2.88
N ASN A 276 13.78 -14.85 -3.45
CA ASN A 276 13.52 -13.53 -4.00
C ASN A 276 12.79 -13.63 -5.34
N HIS A 277 13.27 -14.52 -6.25
CA HIS A 277 12.62 -14.78 -7.54
C HIS A 277 11.17 -15.22 -7.34
N ARG A 278 10.97 -16.18 -6.40
CA ARG A 278 9.63 -16.68 -6.05
C ARG A 278 8.76 -15.60 -5.43
N ARG A 279 9.32 -14.71 -4.60
CA ARG A 279 8.57 -13.60 -3.99
C ARG A 279 8.11 -12.59 -5.04
N GLY A 280 8.97 -12.24 -6.00
CA GLY A 280 8.61 -11.38 -7.14
C GLY A 280 7.47 -11.97 -7.96
N LEU A 281 7.59 -13.26 -8.33
CA LEU A 281 6.54 -13.99 -9.05
C LEU A 281 5.22 -14.05 -8.26
N ALA A 282 5.27 -14.41 -6.98
CA ALA A 282 4.10 -14.53 -6.11
C ALA A 282 3.35 -13.20 -5.97
N GLN A 283 4.08 -12.10 -5.77
CA GLN A 283 3.49 -10.77 -5.63
C GLN A 283 2.88 -10.30 -6.95
N THR A 284 3.53 -10.56 -8.08
CA THR A 284 3.00 -10.22 -9.40
C THR A 284 1.70 -10.98 -9.69
N LEU A 285 1.67 -12.29 -9.42
CA LEU A 285 0.45 -13.10 -9.57
C LEU A 285 -0.69 -12.62 -8.66
N LEU A 286 -0.36 -12.16 -7.45
CA LEU A 286 -1.35 -11.57 -6.53
C LEU A 286 -1.91 -10.25 -7.09
N ASN A 287 -1.04 -9.38 -7.63
CA ASN A 287 -1.44 -8.11 -8.23
C ASN A 287 -2.28 -8.30 -9.51
N GLU A 288 -2.08 -9.40 -10.22
CA GLU A 288 -2.90 -9.80 -11.38
C GLU A 288 -4.20 -10.52 -10.97
N GLU A 289 -4.48 -10.64 -9.68
CA GLU A 289 -5.62 -11.38 -9.12
C GLU A 289 -5.65 -12.87 -9.52
N LYS A 290 -4.51 -13.43 -9.94
CA LYS A 290 -4.33 -14.86 -10.24
C LYS A 290 -4.21 -15.66 -8.93
N TYR A 291 -5.24 -15.57 -8.07
CA TYR A 291 -5.23 -16.08 -6.70
C TYR A 291 -4.82 -17.56 -6.57
N PRO A 292 -5.25 -18.50 -7.43
CA PRO A 292 -4.81 -19.90 -7.30
C PRO A 292 -3.31 -20.09 -7.50
N GLN A 293 -2.71 -19.39 -8.48
CA GLN A 293 -1.27 -19.47 -8.73
C GLN A 293 -0.47 -18.72 -7.65
N ALA A 294 -0.92 -17.54 -7.23
CA ALA A 294 -0.33 -16.81 -6.12
C ALA A 294 -0.33 -17.64 -4.83
N LEU A 295 -1.43 -18.35 -4.55
CA LEU A 295 -1.56 -19.23 -3.40
C LEU A 295 -0.47 -20.30 -3.37
N GLU A 296 -0.24 -20.97 -4.50
CA GLU A 296 0.81 -21.98 -4.63
C GLU A 296 2.20 -21.42 -4.32
N GLN A 297 2.52 -20.24 -4.88
CA GLN A 297 3.82 -19.64 -4.65
C GLN A 297 4.02 -19.19 -3.19
N TYR A 298 3.01 -18.55 -2.58
CA TYR A 298 3.11 -18.13 -1.18
C TYR A 298 3.11 -19.31 -0.19
N GLN A 299 2.46 -20.45 -0.50
CA GLN A 299 2.60 -21.66 0.28
C GLN A 299 4.04 -22.19 0.28
N ARG A 300 4.68 -22.21 -0.89
CA ARG A 300 6.09 -22.59 -0.99
C ARG A 300 7.02 -21.59 -0.29
N LEU A 301 6.74 -20.28 -0.37
CA LEU A 301 7.50 -19.28 0.38
C LEU A 301 7.38 -19.49 1.90
N ALA A 302 6.20 -19.83 2.39
CA ALA A 302 6.00 -20.15 3.81
C ALA A 302 6.69 -21.46 4.25
N GLU A 303 6.89 -22.42 3.33
CA GLU A 303 7.70 -23.63 3.59
C GLU A 303 9.21 -23.31 3.60
N MET A 304 9.67 -22.40 2.72
CA MET A 304 11.09 -22.01 2.62
C MET A 304 11.51 -21.10 3.77
N ASP A 305 10.65 -20.18 4.18
CA ASP A 305 10.87 -19.25 5.29
C ASP A 305 9.62 -19.18 6.17
N ALA A 306 9.56 -20.10 7.13
CA ALA A 306 8.46 -20.21 8.06
C ALA A 306 8.41 -19.11 9.12
N GLU A 307 9.46 -18.31 9.26
CA GLU A 307 9.51 -17.21 10.23
C GLU A 307 9.13 -15.85 9.64
N ASP A 308 9.06 -15.71 8.31
CA ASP A 308 8.61 -14.48 7.67
C ASP A 308 7.08 -14.28 7.81
N PRO A 309 6.62 -13.30 8.60
CA PRO A 309 5.19 -13.05 8.80
C PRO A 309 4.47 -12.63 7.51
N ASN A 310 5.19 -12.05 6.54
CA ASN A 310 4.59 -11.55 5.30
C ASN A 310 4.04 -12.70 4.44
N ASN A 311 4.70 -13.87 4.45
CA ASN A 311 4.22 -15.02 3.70
C ASN A 311 2.81 -15.42 4.18
N TYR A 312 2.60 -15.49 5.49
CA TYR A 312 1.30 -15.84 6.08
C TYR A 312 0.27 -14.72 5.89
N LEU A 313 0.72 -13.46 5.90
CA LEU A 313 -0.16 -12.33 5.68
C LEU A 313 -0.72 -12.33 4.24
N ARG A 314 0.12 -12.60 3.24
CA ARG A 314 -0.32 -12.74 1.84
C ARG A 314 -1.21 -13.98 1.64
N LEU A 315 -0.91 -15.10 2.32
CA LEU A 315 -1.81 -16.26 2.33
C LEU A 315 -3.19 -15.91 2.90
N ALA A 316 -3.23 -15.16 4.01
CA ALA A 316 -4.49 -14.70 4.61
C ALA A 316 -5.28 -13.80 3.65
N GLU A 317 -4.61 -12.88 2.96
CA GLU A 317 -5.19 -12.02 1.94
C GLU A 317 -5.81 -12.84 0.80
N ILE A 318 -5.04 -13.77 0.22
CA ILE A 318 -5.49 -14.61 -0.88
C ILE A 318 -6.68 -15.48 -0.46
N TYR A 319 -6.63 -16.13 0.71
CA TYR A 319 -7.74 -16.94 1.20
C TYR A 319 -8.99 -16.10 1.45
N ARG A 320 -8.86 -14.86 1.92
CA ARG A 320 -9.98 -13.92 2.06
C ARG A 320 -10.62 -13.61 0.70
N GLN A 321 -9.82 -13.34 -0.35
CA GLN A 321 -10.33 -13.11 -1.71
C GLN A 321 -11.04 -14.36 -2.26
N LEU A 322 -10.49 -15.54 -1.99
CA LEU A 322 -11.12 -16.82 -2.36
C LEU A 322 -12.34 -17.17 -1.49
N LYS A 323 -12.76 -16.31 -0.55
CA LYS A 323 -13.86 -16.53 0.40
C LYS A 323 -13.65 -17.74 1.34
N GLN A 324 -12.41 -18.19 1.52
CA GLN A 324 -12.02 -19.26 2.44
C GLN A 324 -11.62 -18.65 3.80
N LEU A 325 -12.60 -18.04 4.49
CA LEU A 325 -12.37 -17.17 5.65
C LEU A 325 -11.71 -17.90 6.84
N ASP A 326 -12.01 -19.19 7.05
CA ASP A 326 -11.38 -19.96 8.13
C ASP A 326 -9.86 -20.15 7.89
N LYS A 327 -9.45 -20.38 6.64
CA LYS A 327 -8.03 -20.46 6.29
C LYS A 327 -7.36 -19.08 6.34
N ALA A 328 -8.07 -18.03 5.96
CA ALA A 328 -7.59 -16.66 6.10
C ALA A 328 -7.30 -16.35 7.58
N GLU A 329 -8.21 -16.71 8.50
CA GLU A 329 -8.03 -16.54 9.94
C GLU A 329 -6.82 -17.32 10.45
N GLN A 330 -6.67 -18.59 10.09
CA GLN A 330 -5.52 -19.41 10.49
C GLN A 330 -4.20 -18.75 10.09
N ASN A 331 -4.11 -18.25 8.86
CA ASN A 331 -2.87 -17.65 8.36
C ASN A 331 -2.58 -16.28 8.99
N VAL A 332 -3.58 -15.43 9.21
CA VAL A 332 -3.34 -14.13 9.88
C VAL A 332 -2.92 -14.33 11.34
N LEU A 333 -3.41 -15.37 12.01
CA LEU A 333 -2.96 -15.70 13.36
C LEU A 333 -1.51 -16.24 13.39
N LEU A 334 -1.07 -16.97 12.35
CA LEU A 334 0.33 -17.35 12.17
C LEU A 334 1.23 -16.11 11.94
N ALA A 335 0.79 -15.16 11.13
CA ALA A 335 1.48 -13.87 10.95
C ALA A 335 1.58 -13.10 12.27
N LYS A 336 0.47 -13.05 13.04
CA LYS A 336 0.40 -12.37 14.36
C LYS A 336 1.36 -12.97 15.39
N GLN A 337 1.53 -14.29 15.41
CA GLN A 337 2.48 -14.95 16.31
C GLN A 337 3.92 -14.51 16.06
N ARG A 338 4.27 -14.20 14.80
CA ARG A 338 5.61 -13.79 14.39
C ARG A 338 5.82 -12.27 14.48
N ALA A 339 4.76 -11.49 14.25
CA ALA A 339 4.80 -10.05 14.27
C ALA A 339 3.57 -9.44 14.99
N PRO A 340 3.45 -9.60 16.31
CA PRO A 340 2.22 -9.26 17.06
C PRO A 340 1.86 -7.78 17.06
N GLY A 341 2.84 -6.90 16.83
CA GLY A 341 2.63 -5.43 16.78
C GLY A 341 2.55 -4.86 15.36
N ASN A 342 2.56 -5.69 14.34
CA ASN A 342 2.51 -5.24 12.95
C ASN A 342 1.10 -4.73 12.61
N LEU A 343 1.00 -3.47 12.17
CA LEU A 343 -0.27 -2.83 11.84
C LEU A 343 -1.02 -3.52 10.69
N GLU A 344 -0.29 -4.04 9.72
CA GLU A 344 -0.89 -4.74 8.59
C GLU A 344 -1.54 -6.06 9.05
N VAL A 345 -0.90 -6.78 9.95
CA VAL A 345 -1.47 -7.99 10.57
C VAL A 345 -2.75 -7.66 11.34
N ILE A 346 -2.74 -6.60 12.15
CA ILE A 346 -3.91 -6.14 12.91
C ILE A 346 -5.07 -5.76 11.96
N TYR A 347 -4.75 -5.07 10.86
CA TYR A 347 -5.72 -4.72 9.84
C TYR A 347 -6.37 -5.95 9.19
N TYR A 348 -5.55 -6.91 8.73
CA TYR A 348 -6.08 -8.12 8.10
C TYR A 348 -6.86 -8.99 9.08
N GLU A 349 -6.41 -9.13 10.32
CA GLU A 349 -7.14 -9.85 11.38
C GLU A 349 -8.53 -9.24 11.58
N SER A 350 -8.59 -7.92 11.77
CA SER A 350 -9.86 -7.20 11.90
C SER A 350 -10.75 -7.37 10.66
N SER A 351 -10.19 -7.23 9.46
CA SER A 351 -10.95 -7.33 8.21
C SER A 351 -11.49 -8.74 7.94
N ILE A 352 -10.79 -9.78 8.36
CA ILE A 352 -11.24 -11.16 8.26
C ILE A 352 -12.42 -11.41 9.22
N TYR A 353 -12.33 -10.94 10.47
CA TYR A 353 -13.45 -11.03 11.42
C TYR A 353 -14.69 -10.27 10.92
N GLN A 354 -14.51 -9.08 10.32
CA GLN A 354 -15.62 -8.37 9.66
C GLN A 354 -16.24 -9.19 8.54
N ALA A 355 -15.43 -9.81 7.67
CA ALA A 355 -15.90 -10.67 6.59
C ALA A 355 -16.64 -11.92 7.09
N GLN A 356 -16.31 -12.40 8.29
CA GLN A 356 -17.01 -13.50 8.98
C GLN A 356 -18.28 -13.02 9.72
N GLY A 357 -18.56 -11.70 9.78
CA GLY A 357 -19.64 -11.13 10.58
C GLY A 357 -19.34 -11.08 12.10
N ARG A 358 -18.11 -11.34 12.50
CA ARG A 358 -17.64 -11.35 13.91
C ARG A 358 -17.16 -9.96 14.32
N PHE A 359 -18.07 -8.99 14.30
CA PHE A 359 -17.73 -7.59 14.55
C PHE A 359 -17.15 -7.33 15.94
N ASP A 360 -17.63 -8.03 16.97
CA ASP A 360 -17.10 -7.88 18.34
C ASP A 360 -15.63 -8.31 18.42
N ASP A 361 -15.22 -9.37 17.72
CA ASP A 361 -13.83 -9.79 17.64
C ASP A 361 -12.97 -8.77 16.91
N ALA A 362 -13.47 -8.20 15.81
CA ALA A 362 -12.79 -7.15 15.05
C ALA A 362 -12.59 -5.89 15.91
N ILE A 363 -13.61 -5.46 16.66
CA ILE A 363 -13.55 -4.32 17.58
C ILE A 363 -12.51 -4.59 18.67
N ARG A 364 -12.50 -5.81 19.23
CA ARG A 364 -11.53 -6.18 20.28
C ARG A 364 -10.10 -6.09 19.77
N VAL A 365 -9.80 -6.63 18.58
CA VAL A 365 -8.46 -6.58 17.97
C VAL A 365 -7.96 -5.15 17.83
N LEU A 366 -8.78 -4.25 17.29
CA LEU A 366 -8.41 -2.85 17.12
C LEU A 366 -8.30 -2.12 18.47
N SER A 367 -9.18 -2.40 19.42
CA SER A 367 -9.16 -1.80 20.76
C SER A 367 -7.91 -2.20 21.55
N ASP A 368 -7.53 -3.49 21.48
CA ASP A 368 -6.31 -4.01 22.12
C ASP A 368 -5.06 -3.39 21.49
N ALA A 369 -5.05 -3.21 20.17
CA ALA A 369 -3.96 -2.54 19.47
C ALA A 369 -3.83 -1.07 19.92
N VAL A 370 -4.94 -0.33 20.01
CA VAL A 370 -4.96 1.04 20.55
C VAL A 370 -4.39 1.07 21.97
N ALA A 371 -4.84 0.15 22.85
CA ALA A 371 -4.37 0.08 24.23
C ALA A 371 -2.86 -0.22 24.30
N GLY A 372 -2.37 -1.15 23.47
CA GLY A 372 -0.95 -1.49 23.36
C GLY A 372 -0.08 -0.30 22.94
N VAL A 373 -0.51 0.47 21.93
CA VAL A 373 0.21 1.66 21.51
C VAL A 373 0.12 2.77 22.58
N LYS A 374 -1.01 2.95 23.26
CA LYS A 374 -1.18 3.94 24.36
C LYS A 374 -0.31 3.63 25.57
N SER A 375 0.02 2.38 25.84
CA SER A 375 0.85 1.97 26.99
C SER A 375 2.34 2.30 26.84
N GLN A 376 2.82 2.62 25.64
CA GLN A 376 4.22 2.99 25.40
C GLN A 376 4.55 4.33 26.07
N SER A 377 5.77 4.46 26.64
CA SER A 377 6.14 5.62 27.45
C SER A 377 6.37 6.91 26.66
N GLU A 378 6.87 6.81 25.40
CA GLU A 378 7.20 7.97 24.59
C GLU A 378 6.12 8.28 23.54
N PHE A 379 5.74 9.56 23.42
CA PHE A 379 4.77 10.02 22.44
C PHE A 379 5.47 10.52 21.16
N THR A 380 6.00 9.57 20.36
CA THR A 380 6.73 9.86 19.14
C THR A 380 5.79 10.22 17.97
N PRO A 381 6.29 10.90 16.92
CA PRO A 381 5.51 11.12 15.67
C PRO A 381 4.99 9.83 15.03
N SER A 382 5.79 8.76 15.07
CA SER A 382 5.38 7.44 14.57
C SER A 382 4.20 6.88 15.37
N ARG A 383 4.27 6.89 16.68
CA ARG A 383 3.19 6.47 17.58
C ARG A 383 1.89 7.25 17.36
N ARG A 384 2.00 8.57 17.15
CA ARG A 384 0.85 9.45 16.86
C ARG A 384 0.16 9.00 15.56
N ARG A 385 0.94 8.76 14.50
CA ARG A 385 0.43 8.27 13.21
C ARG A 385 -0.25 6.90 13.34
N THR A 386 0.37 5.98 14.07
CA THR A 386 -0.21 4.66 14.36
C THR A 386 -1.56 4.77 15.08
N LEU A 387 -1.66 5.60 16.13
CA LEU A 387 -2.92 5.82 16.84
C LEU A 387 -3.98 6.42 15.93
N ALA A 388 -3.63 7.38 15.07
CA ALA A 388 -4.58 7.98 14.14
C ALA A 388 -5.19 6.92 13.18
N ILE A 389 -4.36 6.03 12.64
CA ILE A 389 -4.82 4.92 11.77
C ILE A 389 -5.75 3.98 12.54
N LEU A 390 -5.34 3.55 13.74
CA LEU A 390 -6.13 2.61 14.53
C LEU A 390 -7.47 3.22 14.99
N TYR A 391 -7.50 4.48 15.40
CA TYR A 391 -8.74 5.16 15.75
C TYR A 391 -9.66 5.34 14.55
N GLN A 392 -9.10 5.68 13.39
CA GLN A 392 -9.87 5.79 12.16
C GLN A 392 -10.57 4.47 11.83
N GLN A 393 -9.85 3.35 11.88
CA GLN A 393 -10.40 2.04 11.58
C GLN A 393 -11.42 1.58 12.63
N LEU A 394 -11.11 1.76 13.91
CA LEU A 394 -12.02 1.40 14.99
C LEU A 394 -13.30 2.23 14.95
N GLY A 395 -13.20 3.54 14.71
CA GLY A 395 -14.34 4.43 14.57
C GLY A 395 -15.21 4.08 13.37
N GLN A 396 -14.58 3.73 12.23
CA GLN A 396 -15.32 3.25 11.05
C GLN A 396 -16.06 1.94 11.35
N LEU A 397 -15.39 0.99 12.00
CA LEU A 397 -16.01 -0.28 12.37
C LEU A 397 -17.21 -0.09 13.32
N TYR A 398 -17.12 0.83 14.27
CA TYR A 398 -18.28 1.20 15.10
C TYR A 398 -19.43 1.81 14.27
N ARG A 399 -19.13 2.58 13.23
CA ARG A 399 -20.17 3.07 12.30
C ARG A 399 -20.83 1.94 11.54
N ASP A 400 -20.05 0.99 11.05
CA ASP A 400 -20.54 -0.16 10.26
C ASP A 400 -21.51 -1.03 11.07
N VAL A 401 -21.31 -1.11 12.40
CA VAL A 401 -22.28 -1.76 13.31
C VAL A 401 -23.31 -0.80 13.90
N SER A 402 -23.45 0.41 13.33
CA SER A 402 -24.39 1.45 13.76
C SER A 402 -24.22 1.92 15.21
N ASN A 403 -23.06 1.68 15.82
CA ASN A 403 -22.71 2.20 17.15
C ASN A 403 -22.07 3.59 17.01
N TYR A 404 -22.89 4.56 16.60
CA TYR A 404 -22.43 5.93 16.31
C TYR A 404 -21.85 6.64 17.54
N SER A 405 -22.34 6.35 18.74
CA SER A 405 -21.78 6.92 19.96
C SER A 405 -20.35 6.47 20.21
N ALA A 406 -20.05 5.17 20.06
CA ALA A 406 -18.69 4.67 20.21
C ALA A 406 -17.77 5.19 19.09
N ALA A 407 -18.29 5.33 17.85
CA ALA A 407 -17.55 5.91 16.74
C ALA A 407 -17.13 7.36 17.04
N VAL A 408 -18.06 8.21 17.49
CA VAL A 408 -17.78 9.61 17.85
C VAL A 408 -16.73 9.67 18.97
N ASN A 409 -16.90 8.91 20.05
CA ASN A 409 -15.94 8.88 21.16
C ASN A 409 -14.53 8.46 20.67
N THR A 410 -14.46 7.52 19.74
CA THR A 410 -13.20 7.07 19.14
C THR A 410 -12.55 8.17 18.32
N PHE A 411 -13.31 8.89 17.50
CA PHE A 411 -12.78 10.01 16.71
C PHE A 411 -12.43 11.23 17.59
N GLU A 412 -13.10 11.44 18.73
CA GLU A 412 -12.73 12.48 19.69
C GLU A 412 -11.33 12.26 20.29
N GLU A 413 -10.88 11.00 20.43
CA GLU A 413 -9.50 10.72 20.85
C GLU A 413 -8.47 11.20 19.80
N MET A 414 -8.82 11.25 18.52
CA MET A 414 -7.94 11.77 17.47
C MET A 414 -7.73 13.28 17.58
N LEU A 415 -8.69 14.04 18.13
CA LEU A 415 -8.56 15.50 18.32
C LEU A 415 -7.30 15.87 19.13
N ARG A 416 -6.80 14.95 19.97
CA ARG A 416 -5.66 15.16 20.85
C ARG A 416 -4.31 14.81 20.20
N LEU A 417 -4.32 14.27 18.99
CA LEU A 417 -3.11 13.78 18.33
C LEU A 417 -2.30 14.88 17.62
N GLY A 418 -2.94 15.99 17.27
CA GLY A 418 -2.30 17.13 16.61
C GLY A 418 -3.22 17.83 15.61
N PRO A 419 -2.80 19.00 15.07
CA PRO A 419 -3.69 19.83 14.24
C PRO A 419 -4.19 19.16 12.95
N GLU A 420 -3.39 18.33 12.33
CA GLU A 420 -3.78 17.59 11.12
C GLU A 420 -4.85 16.55 11.45
N GLU A 421 -4.64 15.79 12.53
CA GLU A 421 -5.57 14.76 12.98
C GLU A 421 -6.84 15.36 13.58
N ASP A 422 -6.74 16.52 14.26
CA ASP A 422 -7.91 17.25 14.79
C ASP A 422 -8.88 17.62 13.65
N ARG A 423 -8.37 18.19 12.56
CA ARG A 423 -9.20 18.53 11.40
C ARG A 423 -9.89 17.31 10.78
N ARG A 424 -9.14 16.21 10.59
CA ARG A 424 -9.66 14.94 10.07
C ARG A 424 -10.73 14.34 11.01
N ALA A 425 -10.46 14.32 12.30
CA ALA A 425 -11.38 13.79 13.31
C ALA A 425 -12.70 14.55 13.33
N ARG A 426 -12.67 15.90 13.25
CA ARG A 426 -13.89 16.71 13.17
C ARG A 426 -14.74 16.37 11.96
N ALA A 427 -14.12 16.20 10.78
CA ALA A 427 -14.83 15.77 9.58
C ALA A 427 -15.51 14.41 9.77
N MET A 428 -14.81 13.44 10.39
CA MET A 428 -15.35 12.10 10.68
C MET A 428 -16.49 12.14 11.70
N ILE A 429 -16.41 12.99 12.72
CA ILE A 429 -17.47 13.17 13.73
C ILE A 429 -18.71 13.79 13.07
N ILE A 430 -18.53 14.83 12.26
CA ILE A 430 -19.62 15.48 11.50
C ILE A 430 -20.32 14.43 10.62
N ASP A 431 -19.55 13.66 9.84
CA ASP A 431 -20.10 12.65 8.94
C ASP A 431 -20.77 11.50 9.73
N THR A 432 -20.24 11.14 10.91
CA THR A 432 -20.88 10.14 11.79
C THR A 432 -22.23 10.60 12.27
N TYR A 433 -22.38 11.86 12.71
CA TYR A 433 -23.68 12.40 13.09
C TYR A 433 -24.63 12.52 11.90
N ARG A 434 -24.12 12.86 10.68
CA ARG A 434 -24.91 12.90 9.46
C ARG A 434 -25.50 11.51 9.11
N VAL A 435 -24.65 10.47 9.14
CA VAL A 435 -25.08 9.08 8.91
C VAL A 435 -26.06 8.61 10.00
N ALA A 436 -25.85 9.01 11.23
CA ALA A 436 -26.77 8.77 12.34
C ALA A 436 -28.07 9.57 12.22
N ARG A 437 -28.23 10.41 11.19
CA ARG A 437 -29.37 11.33 10.97
C ARG A 437 -29.54 12.37 12.11
N ASP A 438 -28.49 12.62 12.89
CA ASP A 438 -28.47 13.64 13.95
C ASP A 438 -27.88 14.95 13.39
N ILE A 439 -28.64 15.60 12.51
CA ILE A 439 -28.23 16.83 11.84
C ILE A 439 -27.96 17.97 12.83
N PRO A 440 -28.70 18.15 13.92
CA PRO A 440 -28.40 19.19 14.90
C PRO A 440 -26.97 19.06 15.48
N ARG A 441 -26.54 17.85 15.87
CA ARG A 441 -25.17 17.62 16.37
C ARG A 441 -24.12 17.73 15.27
N ALA A 442 -24.42 17.29 14.04
CA ALA A 442 -23.55 17.48 12.90
C ALA A 442 -23.28 18.97 12.64
N LEU A 443 -24.31 19.81 12.60
CA LEU A 443 -24.20 21.27 12.44
C LEU A 443 -23.45 21.93 13.58
N GLU A 444 -23.71 21.56 14.84
CA GLU A 444 -22.97 22.08 15.99
C GLU A 444 -21.47 21.73 15.90
N THR A 445 -21.16 20.49 15.52
CA THR A 445 -19.77 20.05 15.36
C THR A 445 -19.10 20.78 14.20
N ALA A 446 -19.79 20.96 13.06
CA ALA A 446 -19.28 21.74 11.93
C ALA A 446 -19.00 23.20 12.32
N ARG A 447 -19.88 23.84 13.07
CA ARG A 447 -19.66 25.18 13.61
C ARG A 447 -18.40 25.26 14.49
N LYS A 448 -18.25 24.34 15.46
CA LYS A 448 -17.04 24.24 16.32
C LYS A 448 -15.77 23.96 15.49
N ALA A 449 -15.88 23.20 14.42
CA ALA A 449 -14.77 22.98 13.52
C ALA A 449 -14.38 24.26 12.78
N LEU A 450 -15.34 25.08 12.36
CA LEU A 450 -15.09 26.36 11.70
C LEU A 450 -14.58 27.45 12.66
N ASP A 451 -14.88 27.38 13.96
CA ASP A 451 -14.24 28.24 14.97
C ASP A 451 -12.71 28.01 14.99
N ALA A 452 -12.27 26.76 14.81
CA ALA A 452 -10.86 26.39 14.76
C ALA A 452 -10.24 26.58 13.35
N TYR A 453 -11.00 26.30 12.30
CA TYR A 453 -10.56 26.31 10.89
C TYR A 453 -11.49 27.18 10.00
N PRO A 454 -11.56 28.49 10.19
CA PRO A 454 -12.60 29.35 9.59
C PRO A 454 -12.53 29.44 8.06
N LYS A 455 -11.37 29.13 7.47
CA LYS A 455 -11.15 29.14 6.02
C LYS A 455 -11.20 27.76 5.36
N ASP A 456 -11.49 26.70 6.13
CA ASP A 456 -11.53 25.35 5.58
C ASP A 456 -12.73 25.19 4.64
N ARG A 457 -12.44 25.08 3.34
CA ARG A 457 -13.46 25.00 2.29
C ARG A 457 -14.30 23.72 2.44
N ALA A 458 -13.68 22.59 2.75
CA ALA A 458 -14.39 21.30 2.88
C ALA A 458 -15.38 21.30 4.04
N ILE A 459 -14.98 21.84 5.21
CA ILE A 459 -15.88 21.94 6.36
C ILE A 459 -17.03 22.93 6.08
N ARG A 460 -16.76 24.04 5.40
CA ARG A 460 -17.79 25.01 5.00
C ARG A 460 -18.78 24.40 4.02
N THR A 461 -18.30 23.66 3.04
CA THR A 461 -19.17 22.91 2.10
C THR A 461 -20.03 21.87 2.84
N THR A 462 -19.41 21.07 3.72
CA THR A 462 -20.14 20.09 4.51
C THR A 462 -21.22 20.75 5.38
N GLN A 463 -20.92 21.89 6.02
CA GLN A 463 -21.91 22.63 6.80
C GLN A 463 -23.09 23.12 5.93
N ALA A 464 -22.80 23.62 4.73
CA ALA A 464 -23.83 24.09 3.81
C ALA A 464 -24.74 22.93 3.35
N LEU A 465 -24.17 21.78 3.03
CA LEU A 465 -24.95 20.57 2.68
C LEU A 465 -25.82 20.09 3.84
N LEU A 466 -25.30 20.12 5.07
CA LEU A 466 -26.09 19.78 6.27
C LEU A 466 -27.26 20.77 6.48
N LEU A 467 -27.06 22.07 6.19
CA LEU A 467 -28.13 23.06 6.22
C LEU A 467 -29.22 22.73 5.16
N GLY A 468 -28.83 22.31 3.94
CA GLY A 468 -29.76 21.83 2.91
C GLY A 468 -30.56 20.63 3.37
N GLN A 469 -29.90 19.60 3.92
CA GLN A 469 -30.53 18.40 4.49
C GLN A 469 -31.48 18.72 5.66
N ASN A 470 -31.23 19.83 6.35
CA ASN A 470 -32.10 20.32 7.42
C ASN A 470 -33.18 21.31 6.91
N ALA A 471 -33.45 21.33 5.62
CA ALA A 471 -34.36 22.25 4.95
C ALA A 471 -34.09 23.75 5.17
N GLN A 472 -32.86 24.13 5.48
CA GLN A 472 -32.41 25.52 5.61
C GLN A 472 -31.75 26.00 4.30
N THR A 473 -32.47 25.85 3.20
CA THR A 473 -31.99 26.02 1.81
C THR A 473 -31.33 27.38 1.58
N ASP A 474 -31.97 28.48 2.03
CA ASP A 474 -31.41 29.83 1.76
C ASP A 474 -30.04 30.03 2.40
N GLN A 475 -29.84 29.47 3.60
CA GLN A 475 -28.56 29.55 4.30
C GLN A 475 -27.51 28.66 3.59
N ALA A 476 -27.91 27.45 3.17
CA ALA A 476 -27.06 26.54 2.43
C ALA A 476 -26.54 27.16 1.13
N VAL A 477 -27.46 27.70 0.31
CA VAL A 477 -27.18 28.36 -0.95
C VAL A 477 -26.27 29.58 -0.75
N ALA A 478 -26.57 30.42 0.26
CA ALA A 478 -25.74 31.61 0.55
C ALA A 478 -24.30 31.23 0.92
N GLN A 479 -24.12 30.14 1.69
CA GLN A 479 -22.77 29.64 2.06
C GLN A 479 -22.04 29.07 0.85
N LEU A 480 -22.69 28.21 0.04
CA LEU A 480 -22.07 27.63 -1.15
C LEU A 480 -21.65 28.70 -2.16
N ARG A 481 -22.51 29.70 -2.41
CA ARG A 481 -22.16 30.80 -3.30
C ARG A 481 -20.95 31.61 -2.83
N GLN A 482 -20.72 31.75 -1.51
CA GLN A 482 -19.53 32.41 -0.96
C GLN A 482 -18.24 31.60 -1.15
N LEU A 483 -18.35 30.31 -1.52
CA LEU A 483 -17.21 29.44 -1.77
C LEU A 483 -16.75 29.46 -3.23
N LEU A 484 -17.54 30.04 -4.13
CA LEU A 484 -17.17 30.18 -5.54
C LEU A 484 -16.04 31.22 -5.67
N ASP A 485 -14.93 30.83 -6.26
CA ASP A 485 -13.70 31.61 -6.39
C ASP A 485 -13.20 31.77 -7.85
N GLY A 486 -13.94 31.22 -8.81
CA GLY A 486 -13.61 31.27 -10.25
C GLY A 486 -12.61 30.21 -10.69
N THR A 487 -12.29 29.22 -9.84
CA THR A 487 -11.39 28.11 -10.17
C THR A 487 -12.14 26.88 -10.66
N SER A 488 -11.41 25.88 -11.18
CA SER A 488 -11.99 24.57 -11.54
C SER A 488 -12.59 23.83 -10.34
N GLY A 489 -12.20 24.17 -9.11
CA GLY A 489 -12.80 23.65 -7.88
C GLY A 489 -14.25 24.11 -7.65
N ASP A 490 -14.73 25.08 -8.41
CA ASP A 490 -16.12 25.52 -8.37
C ASP A 490 -17.08 24.53 -9.02
N PHE A 491 -16.57 23.58 -9.80
CA PHE A 491 -17.39 22.52 -10.40
C PHE A 491 -18.19 21.75 -9.33
N GLU A 492 -17.51 21.27 -8.30
CA GLU A 492 -18.17 20.53 -7.21
C GLU A 492 -19.15 21.42 -6.44
N ILE A 493 -18.79 22.69 -6.19
CA ILE A 493 -19.68 23.62 -5.49
C ILE A 493 -20.96 23.93 -6.31
N GLN A 494 -20.87 23.98 -7.63
CA GLN A 494 -22.04 24.16 -8.49
C GLN A 494 -22.93 22.91 -8.47
N LEU A 495 -22.38 21.70 -8.43
CA LEU A 495 -23.17 20.48 -8.25
C LEU A 495 -23.84 20.42 -6.87
N ASP A 496 -23.13 20.82 -5.80
CA ASP A 496 -23.70 20.94 -4.46
C ASP A 496 -24.86 21.95 -4.41
N LEU A 497 -24.71 23.10 -5.09
CA LEU A 497 -25.78 24.08 -5.26
C LEU A 497 -26.99 23.47 -5.99
N ALA A 498 -26.74 22.75 -7.07
CA ALA A 498 -27.81 22.09 -7.83
C ALA A 498 -28.55 21.08 -6.96
N GLN A 499 -27.87 20.28 -6.17
CA GLN A 499 -28.47 19.33 -5.26
C GLN A 499 -29.34 20.01 -4.18
N VAL A 500 -28.82 21.05 -3.54
CA VAL A 500 -29.55 21.80 -2.50
C VAL A 500 -30.79 22.47 -3.06
N GLU A 501 -30.70 23.08 -4.25
CA GLU A 501 -31.84 23.73 -4.91
C GLU A 501 -32.87 22.67 -5.41
N GLU A 502 -32.40 21.51 -5.89
CA GLU A 502 -33.23 20.38 -6.29
C GLU A 502 -34.04 19.83 -5.11
N GLN A 503 -33.40 19.58 -3.96
CA GLN A 503 -34.09 19.15 -2.72
C GLN A 503 -35.19 20.13 -2.30
N ALA A 504 -34.93 21.43 -2.48
CA ALA A 504 -35.91 22.47 -2.22
C ALA A 504 -36.96 22.65 -3.34
N ARG A 505 -36.90 21.82 -4.42
CA ARG A 505 -37.74 21.93 -5.61
C ARG A 505 -37.65 23.28 -6.33
N ARG A 506 -36.51 23.98 -6.21
CA ARG A 506 -36.19 25.21 -6.94
C ARG A 506 -35.54 24.85 -8.27
N TRP A 507 -36.39 24.32 -9.17
CA TRP A 507 -35.96 23.70 -10.41
C TRP A 507 -35.13 24.61 -11.33
N PRO A 508 -35.54 25.89 -11.60
CA PRO A 508 -34.75 26.77 -12.46
C PRO A 508 -33.35 27.05 -11.92
N GLU A 509 -33.23 27.21 -10.60
CA GLU A 509 -31.95 27.43 -9.91
C GLU A 509 -31.08 26.18 -9.94
N ALA A 510 -31.66 25.01 -9.75
CA ALA A 510 -30.97 23.73 -9.84
C ALA A 510 -30.44 23.46 -11.27
N GLU A 511 -31.28 23.67 -12.30
CA GLU A 511 -30.88 23.55 -13.71
C GLU A 511 -29.74 24.54 -14.04
N GLN A 512 -29.85 25.78 -13.59
CA GLN A 512 -28.81 26.80 -13.83
C GLN A 512 -27.49 26.42 -13.18
N ALA A 513 -27.49 25.92 -11.94
CA ALA A 513 -26.28 25.49 -11.25
C ALA A 513 -25.58 24.33 -11.98
N VAL A 514 -26.33 23.36 -12.52
CA VAL A 514 -25.73 22.29 -13.35
C VAL A 514 -25.13 22.85 -14.62
N HIS A 515 -25.83 23.76 -15.33
CA HIS A 515 -25.27 24.38 -16.54
C HIS A 515 -24.01 25.21 -16.24
N ASP A 516 -23.93 25.84 -15.07
CA ASP A 516 -22.73 26.54 -14.66
C ASP A 516 -21.59 25.58 -14.32
N ALA A 517 -21.88 24.41 -13.73
CA ALA A 517 -20.91 23.32 -13.57
C ALA A 517 -20.40 22.79 -14.92
N GLU A 518 -21.28 22.53 -15.89
CA GLU A 518 -20.89 22.06 -17.22
C GLU A 518 -19.90 22.98 -17.95
N LYS A 519 -20.05 24.30 -17.80
CA LYS A 519 -19.15 25.29 -18.42
C LYS A 519 -17.72 25.22 -17.93
N ILE A 520 -17.54 24.82 -16.67
CA ILE A 520 -16.24 24.76 -15.99
C ILE A 520 -15.73 23.35 -15.77
N ALA A 521 -16.45 22.33 -16.25
CA ALA A 521 -16.10 20.93 -16.10
C ALA A 521 -14.70 20.63 -16.66
N PRO A 522 -13.70 20.25 -15.82
CA PRO A 522 -12.32 20.12 -16.27
C PRO A 522 -12.05 18.83 -17.04
N ARG A 523 -12.88 17.80 -16.86
CA ARG A 523 -12.69 16.46 -17.44
C ARG A 523 -13.96 15.98 -18.17
N PRO A 524 -13.84 15.05 -19.13
CA PRO A 524 -15.01 14.43 -19.76
C PRO A 524 -15.96 13.76 -18.76
N SER A 525 -15.42 13.07 -17.74
CA SER A 525 -16.19 12.42 -16.65
C SER A 525 -17.03 13.42 -15.85
N ASP A 526 -16.56 14.66 -15.71
CA ASP A 526 -17.27 15.69 -14.96
C ASP A 526 -18.52 16.16 -15.74
N LYS A 527 -18.42 16.21 -17.08
CA LYS A 527 -19.59 16.45 -17.94
C LYS A 527 -20.62 15.33 -17.88
N GLU A 528 -20.17 14.07 -17.77
CA GLU A 528 -21.06 12.94 -17.54
C GLU A 528 -21.82 13.09 -16.22
N THR A 529 -21.13 13.49 -15.15
CA THR A 529 -21.75 13.70 -13.82
C THR A 529 -22.78 14.85 -13.88
N ALA A 530 -22.44 15.97 -14.49
CA ALA A 530 -23.36 17.10 -14.65
C ALA A 530 -24.57 16.71 -15.50
N GLY A 531 -24.37 16.08 -16.66
CA GLY A 531 -25.46 15.61 -17.54
C GLY A 531 -26.38 14.59 -16.86
N PHE A 532 -25.82 13.68 -16.05
CA PHE A 532 -26.60 12.75 -15.25
C PHE A 532 -27.49 13.48 -14.23
N LEU A 533 -26.91 14.43 -13.47
CA LEU A 533 -27.67 15.23 -12.50
C LEU A 533 -28.78 16.05 -13.17
N LEU A 534 -28.51 16.64 -14.33
CA LEU A 534 -29.52 17.37 -15.10
C LEU A 534 -30.67 16.45 -15.55
N GLY A 535 -30.33 15.24 -16.00
CA GLY A 535 -31.33 14.23 -16.35
C GLY A 535 -32.21 13.84 -15.16
N ALA A 536 -31.63 13.66 -13.97
CA ALA A 536 -32.36 13.38 -12.75
C ALA A 536 -33.28 14.55 -12.33
N ILE A 537 -32.77 15.79 -12.43
CA ILE A 537 -33.58 17.01 -12.16
C ILE A 537 -34.79 17.08 -13.12
N PHE A 538 -34.62 16.79 -14.39
CA PHE A 538 -35.73 16.76 -15.35
C PHE A 538 -36.72 15.64 -15.06
N GLU A 539 -36.25 14.46 -14.67
CA GLU A 539 -37.13 13.33 -14.29
C GLU A 539 -38.00 13.72 -13.10
N ARG A 540 -37.43 14.29 -12.05
CA ARG A 540 -38.22 14.74 -10.86
C ARG A 540 -39.22 15.84 -11.18
N GLN A 541 -38.97 16.65 -12.20
CA GLN A 541 -39.93 17.61 -12.75
C GLN A 541 -40.97 16.96 -13.66
N LYS A 542 -40.90 15.64 -13.93
CA LYS A 542 -41.70 14.91 -14.91
C LYS A 542 -41.49 15.41 -16.36
N LYS A 543 -40.37 16.06 -16.66
CA LYS A 543 -39.92 16.47 -18.00
C LYS A 543 -39.21 15.29 -18.67
N PHE A 544 -39.91 14.20 -18.87
CA PHE A 544 -39.33 12.91 -19.23
C PHE A 544 -38.57 12.89 -20.56
N ASP A 545 -39.02 13.66 -21.56
CA ASP A 545 -38.31 13.72 -22.86
C ASP A 545 -36.96 14.39 -22.72
N GLN A 546 -36.86 15.43 -21.88
CA GLN A 546 -35.59 16.12 -21.58
C GLN A 546 -34.67 15.24 -20.74
N ALA A 547 -35.22 14.51 -19.75
CA ALA A 547 -34.46 13.55 -18.95
C ALA A 547 -33.87 12.44 -19.84
N GLU A 548 -34.66 11.87 -20.73
CA GLU A 548 -34.22 10.85 -21.68
C GLU A 548 -33.10 11.35 -22.57
N GLU A 549 -33.21 12.57 -23.10
CA GLU A 549 -32.17 13.17 -23.93
C GLU A 549 -30.84 13.31 -23.17
N GLN A 550 -30.88 13.76 -21.92
CA GLN A 550 -29.67 13.86 -21.08
C GLN A 550 -29.05 12.51 -20.79
N PHE A 551 -29.85 11.51 -20.38
CA PHE A 551 -29.30 10.16 -20.12
C PHE A 551 -28.71 9.54 -21.38
N ARG A 552 -29.31 9.75 -22.54
CA ARG A 552 -28.77 9.28 -23.81
C ARG A 552 -27.47 9.98 -24.18
N GLN A 553 -27.33 11.27 -23.91
CA GLN A 553 -26.06 12.00 -24.12
C GLN A 553 -24.94 11.44 -23.23
N VAL A 554 -25.23 11.21 -21.95
CA VAL A 554 -24.28 10.57 -21.02
C VAL A 554 -23.87 9.17 -21.52
N LEU A 555 -24.85 8.35 -21.95
CA LEU A 555 -24.59 6.98 -22.44
C LEU A 555 -23.92 6.94 -23.82
N ASN A 556 -24.05 7.99 -24.64
CA ASN A 556 -23.27 8.12 -25.88
C ASN A 556 -21.81 8.43 -25.59
N ALA A 557 -21.53 9.25 -24.57
CA ALA A 557 -20.16 9.56 -24.14
C ALA A 557 -19.54 8.37 -23.41
N ASN A 558 -20.31 7.71 -22.53
CA ASN A 558 -19.87 6.56 -21.74
C ASN A 558 -20.94 5.46 -21.72
N PRO A 559 -20.92 4.54 -22.68
CA PRO A 559 -21.93 3.49 -22.79
C PRO A 559 -22.01 2.51 -21.59
N ARG A 560 -21.00 2.55 -20.70
CA ARG A 560 -20.93 1.69 -19.51
C ARG A 560 -21.21 2.46 -18.22
N ASN A 561 -21.66 3.72 -18.26
CA ASN A 561 -21.98 4.48 -17.06
C ASN A 561 -23.13 3.82 -16.28
N PRO A 562 -22.87 3.16 -15.13
CA PRO A 562 -23.87 2.33 -14.47
C PRO A 562 -24.99 3.16 -13.84
N ALA A 563 -24.70 4.37 -13.37
CA ALA A 563 -25.71 5.27 -12.80
C ALA A 563 -26.72 5.71 -13.86
N ALA A 564 -26.23 6.17 -15.03
CA ALA A 564 -27.09 6.58 -16.13
C ALA A 564 -27.91 5.42 -16.70
N LEU A 565 -27.29 4.24 -16.84
CA LEU A 565 -27.99 3.02 -17.27
C LEU A 565 -29.13 2.65 -16.32
N ASN A 566 -28.87 2.62 -15.02
CA ASN A 566 -29.87 2.28 -14.03
C ASN A 566 -30.98 3.32 -13.94
N TYR A 567 -30.63 4.60 -13.84
CA TYR A 567 -31.62 5.65 -13.64
C TYR A 567 -32.53 5.81 -14.84
N TYR A 568 -31.99 5.75 -16.05
CA TYR A 568 -32.77 5.77 -17.27
C TYR A 568 -33.69 4.52 -17.37
N GLY A 569 -33.14 3.33 -17.07
CA GLY A 569 -33.93 2.11 -17.02
C GLY A 569 -35.05 2.16 -15.98
N TYR A 570 -34.79 2.65 -14.77
CA TYR A 570 -35.76 2.84 -13.72
C TYR A 570 -36.87 3.81 -14.13
N MET A 571 -36.52 4.97 -14.71
CA MET A 571 -37.49 5.95 -15.20
C MET A 571 -38.47 5.34 -16.22
N LEU A 572 -37.96 4.52 -17.15
CA LEU A 572 -38.81 3.82 -18.12
C LEU A 572 -39.72 2.78 -17.45
N ALA A 573 -39.14 1.99 -16.52
CA ALA A 573 -39.84 0.96 -15.79
C ALA A 573 -40.98 1.55 -14.92
N ASP A 574 -40.69 2.61 -14.16
CA ASP A 574 -41.67 3.23 -13.28
C ASP A 574 -42.87 3.82 -14.06
N ARG A 575 -42.60 4.39 -15.22
CA ARG A 575 -43.62 4.86 -16.16
C ARG A 575 -44.38 3.73 -16.88
N GLY A 576 -43.89 2.49 -16.81
CA GLY A 576 -44.49 1.34 -17.51
C GLY A 576 -44.34 1.39 -19.04
N VAL A 577 -43.30 2.08 -19.56
CA VAL A 577 -43.06 2.21 -21.00
C VAL A 577 -41.72 1.55 -21.37
N ARG A 578 -41.68 0.94 -22.57
CA ARG A 578 -40.46 0.28 -23.10
C ARG A 578 -39.79 -0.65 -22.07
N LEU A 579 -40.57 -1.47 -21.40
CA LEU A 579 -40.15 -2.30 -20.26
C LEU A 579 -39.03 -3.27 -20.59
N ASP A 580 -38.93 -3.75 -21.84
CA ASP A 580 -37.82 -4.61 -22.27
C ASP A 580 -36.51 -3.84 -22.37
N GLU A 581 -36.53 -2.61 -22.93
CA GLU A 581 -35.39 -1.71 -22.95
C GLU A 581 -34.97 -1.33 -21.53
N ALA A 582 -35.93 -1.01 -20.66
CA ALA A 582 -35.68 -0.72 -19.25
C ALA A 582 -34.89 -1.86 -18.56
N THR A 583 -35.39 -3.09 -18.74
CA THR A 583 -34.77 -4.28 -18.16
C THR A 583 -33.35 -4.49 -18.68
N GLU A 584 -33.09 -4.26 -19.97
CA GLU A 584 -31.77 -4.42 -20.57
C GLU A 584 -30.78 -3.38 -20.05
N LEU A 585 -31.21 -2.11 -19.94
CA LEU A 585 -30.39 -1.03 -19.37
C LEU A 585 -29.99 -1.35 -17.93
N ILE A 586 -30.93 -1.78 -17.08
CA ILE A 586 -30.67 -2.12 -15.68
C ILE A 586 -29.74 -3.34 -15.56
N LYS A 587 -29.89 -4.35 -16.43
CA LYS A 587 -28.96 -5.49 -16.45
C LYS A 587 -27.54 -5.09 -16.81
N ARG A 588 -27.38 -4.15 -17.73
CA ARG A 588 -26.07 -3.59 -18.05
C ARG A 588 -25.47 -2.85 -16.85
N ALA A 589 -26.27 -2.09 -16.10
CA ALA A 589 -25.80 -1.47 -14.85
C ALA A 589 -25.37 -2.52 -13.82
N LEU A 590 -26.14 -3.61 -13.67
CA LEU A 590 -25.79 -4.73 -12.78
C LEU A 590 -24.57 -5.53 -13.25
N ALA A 591 -24.22 -5.51 -14.53
CA ALA A 591 -22.98 -6.13 -15.02
C ALA A 591 -21.75 -5.37 -14.52
N GLU A 592 -21.85 -4.04 -14.31
CA GLU A 592 -20.77 -3.21 -13.75
C GLU A 592 -20.71 -3.32 -12.21
N ASP A 593 -21.88 -3.36 -11.53
CA ASP A 593 -21.99 -3.56 -10.07
C ASP A 593 -23.09 -4.54 -9.72
N PRO A 594 -22.79 -5.86 -9.69
CA PRO A 594 -23.80 -6.93 -9.47
C PRO A 594 -24.43 -6.90 -8.07
N THR A 595 -23.88 -6.12 -7.16
CA THR A 595 -24.29 -6.13 -5.76
C THR A 595 -25.05 -4.89 -5.33
N ASN A 596 -25.17 -3.91 -6.18
CA ASN A 596 -25.80 -2.63 -5.89
C ASN A 596 -27.30 -2.77 -5.56
N PRO A 597 -27.74 -2.37 -4.37
CA PRO A 597 -29.13 -2.56 -3.95
C PRO A 597 -30.12 -1.74 -4.79
N ALA A 598 -29.77 -0.53 -5.23
CA ALA A 598 -30.62 0.29 -6.07
C ALA A 598 -30.81 -0.32 -7.47
N TYR A 599 -29.75 -0.95 -8.03
CA TYR A 599 -29.86 -1.62 -9.33
C TYR A 599 -30.67 -2.92 -9.24
N LEU A 600 -30.52 -3.65 -8.13
CA LEU A 600 -31.34 -4.83 -7.84
C LEU A 600 -32.81 -4.46 -7.66
N ASP A 601 -33.11 -3.37 -6.95
CA ASP A 601 -34.46 -2.86 -6.79
C ASP A 601 -35.09 -2.48 -8.15
N SER A 602 -34.35 -1.70 -8.94
CA SER A 602 -34.78 -1.29 -10.29
C SER A 602 -35.07 -2.48 -11.20
N LEU A 603 -34.23 -3.55 -11.15
CA LEU A 603 -34.49 -4.78 -11.92
C LEU A 603 -35.77 -5.49 -11.45
N GLY A 604 -35.91 -5.64 -10.15
CA GLY A 604 -37.09 -6.23 -9.58
C GLY A 604 -38.36 -5.43 -9.89
N TRP A 605 -38.29 -4.10 -9.84
CA TRP A 605 -39.38 -3.19 -10.21
C TRP A 605 -39.73 -3.28 -11.68
N ALA A 606 -38.74 -3.36 -12.59
CA ALA A 606 -38.97 -3.56 -14.01
C ALA A 606 -39.69 -4.88 -14.30
N TYR A 607 -39.29 -5.98 -13.66
CA TYR A 607 -40.00 -7.26 -13.75
C TYR A 607 -41.40 -7.17 -13.17
N PHE A 608 -41.59 -6.48 -12.03
CA PHE A 608 -42.92 -6.26 -11.45
C PHE A 608 -43.84 -5.53 -12.43
N LYS A 609 -43.37 -4.45 -13.08
CA LYS A 609 -44.16 -3.72 -14.09
C LYS A 609 -44.48 -4.55 -15.34
N GLN A 610 -43.67 -5.55 -15.66
CA GLN A 610 -43.91 -6.55 -16.71
C GLN A 610 -44.89 -7.67 -16.26
N ASN A 611 -45.38 -7.64 -15.01
CA ASN A 611 -46.16 -8.73 -14.36
C ASN A 611 -45.35 -10.05 -14.21
N ARG A 612 -44.04 -10.01 -14.26
CA ARG A 612 -43.12 -11.16 -14.07
C ARG A 612 -42.77 -11.30 -12.59
N PHE A 613 -43.81 -11.58 -11.77
CA PHE A 613 -43.68 -11.52 -10.31
C PHE A 613 -42.68 -12.53 -9.72
N THR A 614 -42.61 -13.73 -10.32
CA THR A 614 -41.63 -14.75 -9.88
C THR A 614 -40.20 -14.29 -10.04
N GLU A 615 -39.92 -13.59 -11.14
CA GLU A 615 -38.56 -13.08 -11.42
C GLU A 615 -38.25 -11.79 -10.65
N ALA A 616 -39.25 -11.04 -10.24
CA ALA A 616 -39.12 -9.84 -9.42
C ALA A 616 -38.73 -10.15 -7.96
N GLU A 617 -39.15 -11.32 -7.41
CA GLU A 617 -39.02 -11.61 -5.98
C GLU A 617 -37.55 -11.64 -5.51
N GLU A 618 -36.66 -12.31 -6.23
CA GLU A 618 -35.31 -12.46 -5.81
C GLU A 618 -34.53 -11.13 -5.80
N PRO A 619 -34.53 -10.31 -6.88
CA PRO A 619 -33.87 -9.01 -6.89
C PRO A 619 -34.39 -8.07 -5.79
N LEU A 620 -35.71 -7.90 -5.63
CA LEU A 620 -36.28 -7.03 -4.60
C LEU A 620 -35.89 -7.48 -3.17
N ARG A 621 -35.90 -8.78 -2.93
CA ARG A 621 -35.54 -9.34 -1.64
C ARG A 621 -34.05 -9.12 -1.33
N LYS A 622 -33.18 -9.27 -2.35
CA LYS A 622 -31.74 -8.97 -2.22
C LYS A 622 -31.51 -7.49 -1.97
N ALA A 623 -32.21 -6.61 -2.68
CA ALA A 623 -32.15 -5.17 -2.47
C ALA A 623 -32.51 -4.81 -1.02
N ALA A 624 -33.68 -5.23 -0.54
CA ALA A 624 -34.16 -4.96 0.81
C ALA A 624 -33.31 -5.59 1.92
N SER A 625 -32.58 -6.67 1.65
CA SER A 625 -31.66 -7.26 2.61
C SER A 625 -30.35 -6.49 2.74
N ARG A 626 -29.92 -5.79 1.68
CA ARG A 626 -28.70 -5.00 1.64
C ARG A 626 -28.91 -3.56 2.07
N GLU A 627 -30.06 -3.00 1.70
CA GLU A 627 -30.46 -1.63 2.06
C GLU A 627 -31.80 -1.69 2.78
N SER A 628 -31.77 -2.12 4.05
CA SER A 628 -32.95 -2.39 4.87
C SER A 628 -33.66 -1.13 5.36
N HIS A 629 -33.08 0.06 5.13
CA HIS A 629 -33.58 1.35 5.57
C HIS A 629 -34.03 2.27 4.42
N ASP A 630 -34.00 1.78 3.18
CA ASP A 630 -34.55 2.53 2.04
C ASP A 630 -36.07 2.33 1.97
N PRO A 631 -36.85 3.40 2.16
CA PRO A 631 -38.30 3.28 2.19
C PRO A 631 -38.92 2.92 0.82
N THR A 632 -38.25 3.27 -0.29
CA THR A 632 -38.72 2.95 -1.65
C THR A 632 -38.56 1.47 -1.94
N ILE A 633 -37.39 0.91 -1.65
CA ILE A 633 -37.11 -0.53 -1.81
C ILE A 633 -38.08 -1.36 -0.99
N LEU A 634 -38.36 -0.96 0.26
CA LEU A 634 -39.30 -1.63 1.14
C LEU A 634 -40.72 -1.55 0.57
N SER A 635 -41.11 -0.39 0.00
CA SER A 635 -42.44 -0.22 -0.64
C SER A 635 -42.58 -1.13 -1.87
N HIS A 636 -41.58 -1.20 -2.76
CA HIS A 636 -41.60 -2.07 -3.95
C HIS A 636 -41.74 -3.55 -3.58
N LEU A 637 -41.01 -4.00 -2.55
CA LEU A 637 -41.11 -5.38 -2.06
C LEU A 637 -42.51 -5.66 -1.48
N GLY A 638 -43.10 -4.70 -0.76
CA GLY A 638 -44.47 -4.77 -0.27
C GLY A 638 -45.50 -4.86 -1.41
N ASP A 639 -45.31 -4.07 -2.47
CA ASP A 639 -46.16 -4.08 -3.66
C ASP A 639 -46.14 -5.47 -4.34
N LEU A 640 -44.97 -6.06 -4.47
CA LEU A 640 -44.80 -7.41 -5.01
C LEU A 640 -45.55 -8.43 -4.14
N TYR A 641 -45.34 -8.43 -2.83
CA TYR A 641 -45.97 -9.38 -1.92
C TYR A 641 -47.49 -9.27 -1.95
N SER A 642 -48.03 -8.06 -2.04
CA SER A 642 -49.48 -7.85 -2.20
C SER A 642 -50.00 -8.43 -3.52
N LYS A 643 -49.26 -8.30 -4.62
CA LYS A 643 -49.63 -8.84 -5.93
C LYS A 643 -49.64 -10.37 -5.98
N ILE A 644 -48.75 -11.02 -5.26
CA ILE A 644 -48.64 -12.49 -5.20
C ILE A 644 -49.42 -13.10 -4.02
N GLY A 645 -50.27 -12.29 -3.33
CA GLY A 645 -51.19 -12.76 -2.29
C GLY A 645 -50.51 -13.05 -0.94
N LYS A 646 -49.28 -12.59 -0.71
CA LYS A 646 -48.56 -12.71 0.57
C LYS A 646 -48.89 -11.49 1.46
N ASP A 647 -50.14 -11.31 1.82
CA ASP A 647 -50.66 -10.08 2.42
C ASP A 647 -50.02 -9.69 3.75
N ASP A 648 -49.69 -10.64 4.62
CA ASP A 648 -48.95 -10.37 5.88
C ASP A 648 -47.56 -9.82 5.64
N LEU A 649 -46.84 -10.35 4.63
CA LEU A 649 -45.53 -9.85 4.24
C LEU A 649 -45.60 -8.47 3.61
N ALA A 650 -46.64 -8.21 2.80
CA ALA A 650 -46.89 -6.91 2.20
C ALA A 650 -47.08 -5.83 3.27
N GLU A 651 -47.98 -6.09 4.24
CA GLU A 651 -48.21 -5.16 5.36
C GLU A 651 -46.94 -4.89 6.15
N ALA A 652 -46.18 -5.93 6.45
CA ALA A 652 -44.90 -5.80 7.19
C ALA A 652 -43.87 -4.93 6.46
N GLN A 653 -43.70 -5.09 5.13
CA GLN A 653 -42.77 -4.28 4.36
C GLN A 653 -43.25 -2.83 4.21
N TRP A 654 -44.51 -2.60 3.92
CA TRP A 654 -45.07 -1.25 3.85
C TRP A 654 -44.99 -0.53 5.21
N GLN A 655 -45.24 -1.24 6.33
CA GLN A 655 -45.08 -0.62 7.65
C GLN A 655 -43.66 -0.17 7.90
N LYS A 656 -42.67 -1.01 7.56
CA LYS A 656 -41.25 -0.61 7.62
C LYS A 656 -40.96 0.60 6.74
N SER A 657 -41.50 0.62 5.51
CA SER A 657 -41.34 1.76 4.61
C SER A 657 -41.89 3.05 5.23
N VAL A 658 -43.11 3.01 5.85
CA VAL A 658 -43.67 4.16 6.57
C VAL A 658 -42.79 4.61 7.70
N ASP A 659 -42.24 3.68 8.51
CA ASP A 659 -41.37 3.99 9.63
C ASP A 659 -40.08 4.64 9.16
N GLU A 660 -39.52 4.18 8.03
CA GLU A 660 -38.31 4.80 7.46
C GLU A 660 -38.61 6.15 6.80
N TRP A 661 -39.75 6.34 6.08
CA TRP A 661 -40.15 7.66 5.58
C TRP A 661 -40.24 8.72 6.69
N ARG A 662 -40.71 8.33 7.88
CA ARG A 662 -40.78 9.23 9.04
C ARG A 662 -39.43 9.58 9.65
N ARG A 663 -38.37 8.84 9.27
CA ARG A 663 -37.01 9.06 9.70
C ARG A 663 -36.15 9.77 8.66
N VAL A 664 -36.65 9.95 7.44
CA VAL A 664 -35.96 10.69 6.40
C VAL A 664 -35.70 12.13 6.83
N LEU A 665 -34.56 12.67 6.44
CA LEU A 665 -34.17 14.04 6.77
C LEU A 665 -35.15 15.05 6.14
N PRO A 666 -35.38 16.22 6.76
CA PRO A 666 -36.37 17.18 6.27
C PRO A 666 -36.14 17.63 4.83
N GLY A 667 -34.88 17.75 4.35
CA GLY A 667 -34.57 18.12 2.98
C GLY A 667 -34.89 17.04 1.94
N ASP A 668 -34.91 15.77 2.36
CA ASP A 668 -35.16 14.62 1.49
C ASP A 668 -36.57 14.05 1.65
N PHE A 669 -37.38 14.66 2.51
CA PHE A 669 -38.72 14.14 2.85
C PHE A 669 -39.72 14.36 1.71
N GLU A 670 -40.34 13.26 1.25
CA GLU A 670 -41.37 13.25 0.22
C GLU A 670 -42.75 12.87 0.81
N PRO A 671 -43.56 13.83 1.23
CA PRO A 671 -44.84 13.56 1.90
C PRO A 671 -45.84 12.77 1.03
N ASP A 672 -45.76 12.94 -0.28
CA ASP A 672 -46.64 12.23 -1.22
C ASP A 672 -46.36 10.72 -1.22
N ARG A 673 -45.08 10.32 -1.15
CA ARG A 673 -44.65 8.92 -1.08
C ARG A 673 -45.11 8.26 0.23
N LEU A 674 -44.91 8.95 1.36
CA LEU A 674 -45.41 8.46 2.63
C LEU A 674 -46.95 8.21 2.59
N THR A 675 -47.69 9.20 2.09
CA THR A 675 -49.16 9.11 1.95
C THR A 675 -49.58 7.94 1.07
N GLU A 676 -48.87 7.70 -0.04
CA GLU A 676 -49.10 6.58 -0.94
C GLU A 676 -48.98 5.23 -0.21
N VAL A 677 -47.92 5.01 0.56
CA VAL A 677 -47.72 3.75 1.28
C VAL A 677 -48.73 3.57 2.40
N GLU A 678 -49.11 4.64 3.13
CA GLU A 678 -50.18 4.59 4.13
C GLU A 678 -51.53 4.24 3.51
N GLN A 679 -51.84 4.73 2.30
CA GLN A 679 -53.04 4.36 1.54
C GLN A 679 -53.03 2.89 1.13
N LYS A 680 -51.87 2.33 0.70
CA LYS A 680 -51.71 0.90 0.36
C LYS A 680 -52.06 0.02 1.57
N ILE A 681 -51.52 0.33 2.74
CA ILE A 681 -51.80 -0.39 4.00
C ILE A 681 -53.31 -0.33 4.32
N SER A 682 -53.90 0.87 4.22
CA SER A 682 -55.30 1.09 4.51
C SER A 682 -56.26 0.32 3.53
N ALA A 683 -55.89 0.25 2.26
CA ALA A 683 -56.59 -0.51 1.24
C ALA A 683 -56.52 -2.02 1.50
N LEU A 684 -55.35 -2.53 1.87
CA LEU A 684 -55.15 -3.93 2.23
C LEU A 684 -56.04 -4.32 3.42
N LYS A 685 -55.98 -3.52 4.50
CA LYS A 685 -56.83 -3.79 5.69
C LYS A 685 -58.33 -3.83 5.37
N ARG A 686 -58.81 -2.90 4.54
CA ARG A 686 -60.21 -2.92 4.08
C ARG A 686 -60.55 -4.19 3.30
N ARG A 687 -59.69 -4.63 2.38
CA ARG A 687 -59.85 -5.86 1.61
C ARG A 687 -59.92 -7.09 2.52
N LEU A 688 -59.05 -7.22 3.50
CA LEU A 688 -59.02 -8.34 4.44
C LEU A 688 -60.26 -8.39 5.35
N VAL A 689 -60.80 -7.23 5.79
CA VAL A 689 -62.05 -7.16 6.55
C VAL A 689 -63.21 -7.60 5.69
N GLN A 690 -63.32 -7.15 4.44
CA GLN A 690 -64.38 -7.57 3.52
C GLN A 690 -64.37 -9.08 3.20
N GLN A 691 -63.19 -9.69 3.13
CA GLN A 691 -63.04 -11.14 2.93
C GLN A 691 -63.41 -11.96 4.17
N LYS A 692 -63.33 -11.39 5.37
CA LYS A 692 -63.69 -12.02 6.65
C LYS A 692 -65.15 -11.88 7.02
N THR A 693 -65.90 -10.98 6.37
CA THR A 693 -67.33 -10.86 6.52
C THR A 693 -68.03 -11.87 5.58
N PRO A 694 -68.63 -12.98 6.08
CA PRO A 694 -69.35 -13.89 5.21
C PRO A 694 -70.52 -13.16 4.59
N SER A 695 -70.81 -13.43 3.32
CA SER A 695 -72.04 -13.04 2.63
C SER A 695 -73.22 -13.83 3.23
N ASP A 696 -73.62 -13.57 4.47
CA ASP A 696 -74.86 -14.02 5.06
C ASP A 696 -75.91 -12.99 4.75
N ALA A 697 -76.33 -12.96 3.48
CA ALA A 697 -77.61 -12.39 3.07
C ALA A 697 -77.97 -12.95 1.69
N LYS A 698 -78.51 -14.15 1.67
CA LYS A 698 -79.51 -14.50 0.66
C LYS A 698 -80.80 -14.77 1.37
N PRO A 699 -81.95 -14.16 0.88
CA PRO A 699 -83.25 -14.27 1.45
C PRO A 699 -83.81 -15.65 1.27
#